data_8abb00adc298bde9bfc368074a2ec15a
#
_entry.id   8abb00adc298bde9bfc368074a2ec15a
#
_cell.length_a   1.000
_cell.length_b   1.000
_cell.length_c   1.000
_cell.angle_alpha   90.00
_cell.angle_beta   90.00
_cell.angle_gamma   90.00
#
_symmetry.space_group_name_H-M   'P 1'
#
loop_
_entity.id
_entity.type
_entity.pdbx_description
1 polymer ?
#
loop_
_entity_poly.entity_id
_entity_poly.type
_entity_poly.pdbx_seq_one_letter_code
_entity_poly.pdbx_strand_id
1 'polypeptide(L)'
;MWCVPSSCNYTEIQEALEIALDPLKVEGRVDLVVSVTQQSCRTLASDSTVFDLADWIYISILAIFALIIIASTSYDIAKQGHLRTLNRKDTKHVLLTSFSFYTNGKNLLRTDRHRDAIGCLDGLRYLSICWIIYGHTHYGEAMGVKMNLAEIPHMHHDWSTMLVLNGNICTDTFFLLSGILLAYTEMARRYKESNWRFDAIGLYVHRYLRLTPAYAMMIGFYATLFYKFGSGPHWNTWVGANRDYCRENWWTNLFYVNNYVNLPSMCMSQSWYLATDMQLVWLSPILLYPMLKFTRGFFFWLVFALALFFSVLLPFLITFFLGLSGTMLYYKEPTMVAEVYKKIYTRVYCRFGPYIIGLALGYVLYKTRSCVVKIHKLYVIGGWLIAAAAGLAVVFGPRAMYFEDHVYNRIEASFYAGFHRQLFVLAISWIIFCSVHGYGGPVGKFLSWRGWIPLSRLTYSAYLCHYVFLLSDSGLVRTTGMLTPMGIVRSYFGNLCLTMFLSAIWSLSFEMPFMTIDRTLISRRKQQSGLTTQPSQGKLFGSTDSGKDMYRSTEETSSTISQTYNDDIQGKSCDDSVYNSAGDISYHCEIHESENPQDIDSCRKTDEEQRRYNHIYVISSAEHPKDASGWSTPQVPKPCGHIDITLHENLDENLNKESRNQSEKENYSLDNTNTYLIREDSNEICPTDKGYNGTVINS
;
A
#
# COMPACT_ATOMS: atom_id res chain seq x y z
N MET A 1 13.94 -21.49 23.90
CA MET A 1 12.73 -22.25 24.31
C MET A 1 13.14 -23.42 25.16
N TRP A 2 12.50 -23.59 26.31
CA TRP A 2 12.77 -24.67 27.27
C TRP A 2 11.56 -25.56 27.36
N CYS A 3 11.77 -26.87 27.37
CA CYS A 3 10.73 -27.85 27.60
C CYS A 3 10.73 -28.21 29.07
N VAL A 4 9.62 -27.93 29.74
CA VAL A 4 9.43 -28.22 31.17
C VAL A 4 8.14 -29.03 31.37
N PRO A 5 8.01 -29.78 32.47
CA PRO A 5 6.76 -30.47 32.78
C PRO A 5 5.59 -29.49 32.89
N SER A 6 4.43 -29.91 32.41
CA SER A 6 3.22 -29.06 32.46
C SER A 6 2.67 -28.82 33.88
N SER A 7 3.21 -29.53 34.86
CA SER A 7 2.91 -29.34 36.28
C SER A 7 3.66 -28.18 36.93
N CYS A 8 4.74 -27.67 36.30
CA CYS A 8 5.53 -26.59 36.84
C CYS A 8 4.83 -25.23 36.62
N ASN A 9 4.79 -24.43 37.67
CA ASN A 9 4.29 -23.07 37.60
C ASN A 9 5.37 -22.15 37.00
N TYR A 10 4.97 -21.03 36.37
CA TYR A 10 5.89 -20.08 35.78
C TYR A 10 6.91 -19.50 36.79
N THR A 11 6.52 -19.30 38.04
CA THR A 11 7.42 -18.85 39.13
C THR A 11 8.49 -19.89 39.48
N GLU A 12 8.16 -21.18 39.53
CA GLU A 12 9.12 -22.26 39.75
C GLU A 12 10.11 -22.39 38.59
N ILE A 13 9.62 -22.15 37.35
CA ILE A 13 10.46 -22.17 36.17
C ILE A 13 11.42 -20.98 36.18
N GLN A 14 10.95 -19.79 36.58
CA GLN A 14 11.80 -18.61 36.70
C GLN A 14 12.93 -18.84 37.71
N GLU A 15 12.60 -19.30 38.90
CA GLU A 15 13.59 -19.58 39.94
C GLU A 15 14.61 -20.64 39.50
N ALA A 16 14.14 -21.73 38.90
CA ALA A 16 15.03 -22.79 38.38
C ALA A 16 15.98 -22.26 37.29
N LEU A 17 15.54 -21.34 36.44
CA LEU A 17 16.36 -20.72 35.40
C LEU A 17 17.33 -19.70 35.96
N GLU A 18 16.92 -18.90 36.94
CA GLU A 18 17.80 -17.96 37.63
C GLU A 18 18.98 -18.71 38.26
N ILE A 19 18.73 -19.85 38.89
CA ILE A 19 19.78 -20.71 39.44
C ILE A 19 20.66 -21.35 38.37
N ALA A 20 20.03 -21.86 37.29
CA ALA A 20 20.74 -22.53 36.22
C ALA A 20 21.63 -21.58 35.39
N LEU A 21 21.23 -20.33 35.28
CA LEU A 21 21.95 -19.32 34.49
C LEU A 21 22.89 -18.44 35.32
N ASP A 22 22.87 -18.56 36.65
CA ASP A 22 23.75 -17.80 37.54
C ASP A 22 25.25 -17.95 37.23
N PRO A 23 25.76 -19.13 36.81
CA PRO A 23 27.17 -19.26 36.39
C PRO A 23 27.54 -18.48 35.16
N LEU A 24 26.57 -18.00 34.38
CA LEU A 24 26.81 -17.20 33.17
C LEU A 24 26.85 -15.69 33.46
N LYS A 25 26.51 -15.30 34.68
CA LYS A 25 26.64 -13.91 35.13
C LYS A 25 28.13 -13.62 35.35
N VAL A 26 28.64 -12.63 34.64
CA VAL A 26 30.03 -12.15 34.79
C VAL A 26 29.98 -10.81 35.48
N GLU A 27 30.52 -10.77 36.71
CA GLU A 27 30.52 -9.58 37.56
C GLU A 27 31.06 -8.35 36.80
N GLY A 28 30.24 -7.29 36.66
CA GLY A 28 30.57 -6.05 35.95
C GLY A 28 30.56 -6.15 34.42
N ARG A 29 30.16 -7.26 33.79
CA ARG A 29 30.11 -7.43 32.33
C ARG A 29 28.78 -7.95 31.79
N VAL A 30 28.18 -8.94 32.46
CA VAL A 30 26.93 -9.56 32.00
C VAL A 30 26.01 -9.73 33.18
N ASP A 31 24.87 -9.04 33.19
CA ASP A 31 23.78 -9.22 34.11
C ASP A 31 22.64 -9.94 33.41
N LEU A 32 22.26 -11.13 33.91
CA LEU A 32 21.22 -11.97 33.37
C LEU A 32 19.94 -11.78 34.19
N VAL A 33 18.95 -11.18 33.58
CA VAL A 33 17.60 -11.07 34.18
C VAL A 33 16.69 -12.12 33.55
N VAL A 34 16.19 -13.04 34.34
CA VAL A 34 15.24 -14.06 33.91
C VAL A 34 13.84 -13.58 34.26
N SER A 35 13.00 -13.43 33.24
CA SER A 35 11.60 -13.10 33.42
C SER A 35 10.71 -14.15 32.75
N VAL A 36 9.91 -14.85 33.54
CA VAL A 36 8.96 -15.84 33.04
C VAL A 36 7.55 -15.42 33.46
N THR A 37 6.72 -15.12 32.46
CA THR A 37 5.34 -14.74 32.69
C THR A 37 4.39 -15.95 32.48
N GLN A 38 3.21 -15.93 33.09
CA GLN A 38 2.20 -16.97 32.86
C GLN A 38 1.85 -17.06 31.33
N GLN A 39 1.90 -15.95 30.61
CA GLN A 39 1.61 -15.91 29.18
C GLN A 39 2.72 -16.55 28.35
N SER A 40 3.96 -16.60 28.88
CA SER A 40 5.10 -17.24 28.24
C SER A 40 5.06 -18.78 28.36
N CYS A 41 4.27 -19.32 29.30
CA CYS A 41 4.11 -20.76 29.50
C CYS A 41 2.97 -21.29 28.63
N ARG A 42 3.28 -22.23 27.72
CA ARG A 42 2.32 -22.82 26.79
C ARG A 42 2.27 -24.33 26.91
N THR A 43 1.08 -24.87 26.91
CA THR A 43 0.83 -26.31 26.89
C THR A 43 -0.04 -26.67 25.68
N LEU A 44 -0.02 -27.96 25.30
CA LEU A 44 -0.88 -28.43 24.21
C LEU A 44 -2.38 -28.19 24.51
N ALA A 45 -2.75 -28.25 25.79
CA ALA A 45 -4.11 -27.98 26.23
C ALA A 45 -4.47 -26.50 26.12
N SER A 46 -3.54 -25.59 26.47
CA SER A 46 -3.75 -24.13 26.32
C SER A 46 -3.80 -23.69 24.86
N ASP A 47 -3.13 -24.42 23.97
CA ASP A 47 -3.09 -24.13 22.54
C ASP A 47 -4.24 -24.80 21.77
N SER A 48 -5.08 -25.61 22.45
CA SER A 48 -6.29 -26.17 21.85
C SER A 48 -7.29 -25.04 21.54
N THR A 49 -7.49 -24.76 20.29
CA THR A 49 -8.38 -23.67 19.85
C THR A 49 -9.79 -24.21 19.60
N VAL A 50 -10.71 -23.89 20.51
CA VAL A 50 -12.14 -24.18 20.32
C VAL A 50 -12.72 -23.10 19.40
N PHE A 51 -13.56 -23.50 18.45
CA PHE A 51 -14.31 -22.57 17.59
C PHE A 51 -15.42 -21.90 18.39
N ASP A 52 -15.44 -20.58 18.40
CA ASP A 52 -16.49 -19.78 19.01
C ASP A 52 -17.58 -19.36 18.01
N LEU A 53 -18.61 -18.67 18.51
CA LEU A 53 -19.73 -18.23 17.69
C LEU A 53 -19.29 -17.31 16.53
N ALA A 54 -18.32 -16.43 16.77
CA ALA A 54 -17.80 -15.50 15.73
C ALA A 54 -17.09 -16.26 14.62
N ASP A 55 -16.34 -17.32 14.96
CA ASP A 55 -15.67 -18.20 13.98
C ASP A 55 -16.71 -18.87 13.07
N TRP A 56 -17.79 -19.43 13.66
CA TRP A 56 -18.86 -20.09 12.91
C TRP A 56 -19.64 -19.12 12.04
N ILE A 57 -19.91 -17.90 12.52
CA ILE A 57 -20.54 -16.85 11.70
C ILE A 57 -19.66 -16.53 10.50
N TYR A 58 -18.36 -16.32 10.71
CA TYR A 58 -17.46 -16.00 9.62
C TYR A 58 -17.31 -17.15 8.61
N ILE A 59 -17.21 -18.40 9.06
CA ILE A 59 -17.21 -19.58 8.21
C ILE A 59 -18.50 -19.63 7.35
N SER A 60 -19.65 -19.36 7.99
CA SER A 60 -20.92 -19.32 7.27
C SER A 60 -20.95 -18.25 6.17
N ILE A 61 -20.41 -17.06 6.45
CA ILE A 61 -20.25 -15.99 5.46
C ILE A 61 -19.35 -16.45 4.31
N LEU A 62 -18.21 -17.07 4.61
CA LEU A 62 -17.31 -17.60 3.56
C LEU A 62 -17.97 -18.68 2.74
N ALA A 63 -18.75 -19.58 3.35
CA ALA A 63 -19.50 -20.62 2.63
C ALA A 63 -20.55 -20.02 1.69
N ILE A 64 -21.27 -18.99 2.12
CA ILE A 64 -22.23 -18.27 1.27
C ILE A 64 -21.50 -17.63 0.06
N PHE A 65 -20.37 -16.93 0.30
CA PHE A 65 -19.57 -16.36 -0.80
C PHE A 65 -19.07 -17.47 -1.76
N ALA A 66 -18.59 -18.59 -1.23
CA ALA A 66 -18.15 -19.73 -2.05
C ALA A 66 -19.30 -20.26 -2.94
N LEU A 67 -20.49 -20.43 -2.39
CA LEU A 67 -21.69 -20.86 -3.14
C LEU A 67 -22.05 -19.85 -4.24
N ILE A 68 -22.03 -18.54 -3.93
CA ILE A 68 -22.30 -17.48 -4.91
C ILE A 68 -21.26 -17.52 -6.03
N ILE A 69 -19.96 -17.68 -5.69
CA ILE A 69 -18.87 -17.78 -6.67
C ILE A 69 -19.04 -19.01 -7.58
N ILE A 70 -19.34 -20.17 -7.00
CA ILE A 70 -19.55 -21.41 -7.76
C ILE A 70 -20.76 -21.24 -8.68
N ALA A 71 -21.90 -20.77 -8.18
CA ALA A 71 -23.11 -20.57 -8.97
C ALA A 71 -22.89 -19.55 -10.09
N SER A 72 -22.25 -18.40 -9.79
CA SER A 72 -21.94 -17.34 -10.76
C SER A 72 -20.97 -17.84 -11.84
N THR A 73 -19.96 -18.62 -11.48
CA THR A 73 -18.95 -19.17 -12.40
C THR A 73 -19.58 -20.23 -13.31
N SER A 74 -20.36 -21.14 -12.74
CA SER A 74 -21.08 -22.20 -13.50
C SER A 74 -22.06 -21.57 -14.49
N TYR A 75 -22.84 -20.57 -14.05
CA TYR A 75 -23.73 -19.82 -14.92
C TYR A 75 -23.00 -19.14 -16.08
N ASP A 76 -21.87 -18.48 -15.79
CA ASP A 76 -21.06 -17.76 -16.78
C ASP A 76 -20.47 -18.73 -17.84
N ILE A 77 -19.91 -19.86 -17.40
CA ILE A 77 -19.36 -20.88 -18.30
C ILE A 77 -20.44 -21.48 -19.19
N ALA A 78 -21.60 -21.87 -18.62
CA ALA A 78 -22.72 -22.41 -19.35
C ALA A 78 -23.26 -21.42 -20.39
N LYS A 79 -23.40 -20.15 -19.99
CA LYS A 79 -23.85 -19.07 -20.87
C LYS A 79 -22.86 -18.82 -22.01
N GLN A 80 -21.57 -18.78 -21.76
CA GLN A 80 -20.56 -18.57 -22.79
C GLN A 80 -20.51 -19.73 -23.78
N GLY A 81 -20.69 -20.95 -23.30
CA GLY A 81 -20.86 -22.13 -24.18
C GLY A 81 -22.05 -21.96 -25.13
N HIS A 82 -23.20 -21.58 -24.58
CA HIS A 82 -24.44 -21.38 -25.36
C HIS A 82 -24.35 -20.21 -26.34
N LEU A 83 -23.73 -19.08 -25.93
CA LEU A 83 -23.54 -17.89 -26.79
C LEU A 83 -22.54 -18.12 -27.93
N ARG A 84 -21.50 -18.93 -27.71
CA ARG A 84 -20.60 -19.38 -28.80
C ARG A 84 -21.32 -20.17 -29.85
N THR A 85 -22.25 -21.02 -29.44
CA THR A 85 -23.08 -21.82 -30.36
C THR A 85 -24.04 -20.95 -31.17
N LEU A 86 -24.53 -19.83 -30.58
CA LEU A 86 -25.53 -18.96 -31.22
C LEU A 86 -24.91 -17.70 -31.87
N ASN A 87 -23.61 -17.55 -31.88
CA ASN A 87 -22.86 -16.36 -32.41
C ASN A 87 -23.44 -14.99 -31.96
N ARG A 88 -24.00 -14.92 -30.77
CA ARG A 88 -24.67 -13.73 -30.19
C ARG A 88 -23.83 -13.09 -29.09
N LYS A 89 -23.69 -11.74 -29.10
CA LYS A 89 -23.19 -10.93 -27.97
C LYS A 89 -24.39 -10.54 -27.09
N ASP A 90 -24.44 -11.02 -25.85
CA ASP A 90 -25.48 -10.65 -24.91
C ASP A 90 -24.88 -9.97 -23.65
N THR A 91 -25.40 -8.78 -23.29
CA THR A 91 -24.90 -7.94 -22.19
C THR A 91 -25.83 -7.91 -20.97
N LYS A 92 -26.94 -8.64 -20.96
CA LYS A 92 -28.07 -8.40 -20.04
C LYS A 92 -27.90 -8.87 -18.59
N HIS A 93 -26.85 -9.61 -18.22
CA HIS A 93 -26.75 -10.23 -16.89
C HIS A 93 -25.43 -9.98 -16.18
N VAL A 94 -24.90 -8.75 -16.24
CA VAL A 94 -23.62 -8.37 -15.62
C VAL A 94 -23.57 -8.66 -14.12
N LEU A 95 -24.68 -8.48 -13.40
CA LEU A 95 -24.75 -8.75 -11.95
C LEU A 95 -24.64 -10.23 -11.61
N LEU A 96 -25.22 -11.14 -12.45
CA LEU A 96 -25.13 -12.58 -12.23
C LEU A 96 -23.71 -13.13 -12.49
N THR A 97 -22.92 -12.47 -13.32
CA THR A 97 -21.54 -12.86 -13.63
C THR A 97 -20.50 -12.05 -12.86
N SER A 98 -20.92 -11.15 -11.94
CA SER A 98 -19.99 -10.30 -11.17
C SER A 98 -19.06 -11.13 -10.28
N PHE A 99 -19.52 -12.26 -9.73
CA PHE A 99 -18.73 -13.16 -8.90
C PHE A 99 -18.07 -14.30 -9.68
N SER A 100 -18.15 -14.33 -11.03
CA SER A 100 -17.53 -15.37 -11.83
C SER A 100 -16.01 -15.30 -11.79
N PHE A 101 -15.36 -16.37 -11.33
CA PHE A 101 -13.90 -16.49 -11.36
C PHE A 101 -13.38 -16.53 -12.80
N TYR A 102 -14.14 -17.09 -13.74
CA TYR A 102 -13.73 -17.15 -15.14
C TYR A 102 -13.64 -15.75 -15.76
N THR A 103 -14.71 -14.94 -15.68
CA THR A 103 -14.72 -13.58 -16.24
C THR A 103 -13.77 -12.67 -15.48
N ASN A 104 -13.74 -12.72 -14.14
CA ASN A 104 -12.85 -11.90 -13.32
C ASN A 104 -11.38 -12.28 -13.52
N GLY A 105 -11.04 -13.58 -13.62
CA GLY A 105 -9.68 -14.06 -13.92
C GLY A 105 -9.20 -13.59 -15.30
N LYS A 106 -10.06 -13.69 -16.32
CA LYS A 106 -9.76 -13.16 -17.65
C LYS A 106 -9.52 -11.64 -17.63
N ASN A 107 -10.33 -10.90 -16.86
CA ASN A 107 -10.16 -9.46 -16.71
C ASN A 107 -8.89 -9.12 -15.90
N LEU A 108 -8.54 -9.91 -14.90
CA LEU A 108 -7.31 -9.74 -14.11
C LEU A 108 -6.06 -9.88 -14.98
N LEU A 109 -6.01 -10.94 -15.80
CA LEU A 109 -4.86 -11.28 -16.65
C LEU A 109 -4.79 -10.44 -17.93
N ARG A 110 -5.82 -9.68 -18.25
CA ARG A 110 -5.86 -8.86 -19.47
C ARG A 110 -4.80 -7.76 -19.44
N THR A 111 -3.97 -7.69 -20.47
CA THR A 111 -2.86 -6.72 -20.60
C THR A 111 -3.19 -5.52 -21.49
N ASP A 112 -4.42 -5.45 -22.01
CA ASP A 112 -4.87 -4.32 -22.82
C ASP A 112 -4.99 -3.05 -21.97
N ARG A 113 -4.48 -1.95 -22.49
CA ARG A 113 -4.53 -0.62 -21.83
C ARG A 113 -5.55 0.26 -22.55
N HIS A 114 -6.34 0.96 -21.76
CA HIS A 114 -7.22 2.01 -22.30
C HIS A 114 -6.37 3.17 -22.86
N ARG A 115 -6.83 3.83 -23.94
CA ARG A 115 -6.07 4.92 -24.59
C ARG A 115 -5.69 6.06 -23.63
N ASP A 116 -6.58 6.38 -22.69
CA ASP A 116 -6.39 7.47 -21.71
C ASP A 116 -5.66 7.01 -20.43
N ALA A 117 -5.14 5.78 -20.36
CA ALA A 117 -4.48 5.28 -19.17
C ALA A 117 -3.01 5.71 -19.13
N ILE A 118 -2.59 6.23 -17.98
CA ILE A 118 -1.21 6.61 -17.71
C ILE A 118 -0.40 5.35 -17.39
N GLY A 119 0.38 4.88 -18.38
CA GLY A 119 1.01 3.57 -18.35
C GLY A 119 2.05 3.34 -17.26
N CYS A 120 2.85 4.33 -16.91
CA CYS A 120 3.91 4.20 -15.92
C CYS A 120 3.39 4.02 -14.48
N LEU A 121 2.12 4.33 -14.21
CA LEU A 121 1.54 4.14 -12.87
C LEU A 121 1.40 2.66 -12.51
N ASP A 122 1.27 1.75 -13.50
CA ASP A 122 1.17 0.32 -13.25
C ASP A 122 2.47 -0.23 -12.66
N GLY A 123 3.61 0.11 -13.28
CA GLY A 123 4.93 -0.27 -12.77
C GLY A 123 5.23 0.35 -11.41
N LEU A 124 4.92 1.64 -11.22
CA LEU A 124 5.13 2.32 -9.93
C LEU A 124 4.35 1.65 -8.79
N ARG A 125 3.07 1.31 -9.00
CA ARG A 125 2.26 0.63 -7.99
C ARG A 125 2.85 -0.71 -7.58
N TYR A 126 3.21 -1.53 -8.57
CA TYR A 126 3.73 -2.86 -8.28
C TYR A 126 5.09 -2.80 -7.59
N LEU A 127 6.01 -1.97 -8.07
CA LEU A 127 7.32 -1.80 -7.43
C LEU A 127 7.21 -1.24 -6.02
N SER A 128 6.26 -0.33 -5.78
CA SER A 128 6.03 0.23 -4.45
C SER A 128 5.51 -0.82 -3.46
N ILE A 129 4.59 -1.72 -3.85
CA ILE A 129 4.14 -2.79 -2.95
C ILE A 129 5.25 -3.81 -2.70
N CYS A 130 6.09 -4.11 -3.71
CA CYS A 130 7.27 -4.95 -3.53
C CYS A 130 8.23 -4.36 -2.48
N TRP A 131 8.46 -3.05 -2.54
CA TRP A 131 9.31 -2.36 -1.56
C TRP A 131 8.71 -2.39 -0.15
N ILE A 132 7.39 -2.20 0.00
CA ILE A 132 6.69 -2.31 1.28
C ILE A 132 6.83 -3.73 1.86
N ILE A 133 6.60 -4.77 1.06
CA ILE A 133 6.73 -6.16 1.50
C ILE A 133 8.17 -6.45 1.93
N TYR A 134 9.17 -5.93 1.18
CA TYR A 134 10.58 -6.06 1.54
C TYR A 134 10.89 -5.41 2.90
N GLY A 135 10.44 -4.18 3.12
CA GLY A 135 10.62 -3.47 4.39
C GLY A 135 9.99 -4.20 5.58
N HIS A 136 8.74 -4.67 5.41
CA HIS A 136 8.06 -5.41 6.46
C HIS A 136 8.66 -6.80 6.71
N THR A 137 9.15 -7.50 5.68
CA THR A 137 9.86 -8.78 5.84
C THR A 137 11.15 -8.56 6.64
N HIS A 138 11.92 -7.54 6.30
CA HIS A 138 13.14 -7.21 7.05
C HIS A 138 12.81 -6.90 8.53
N TYR A 139 11.77 -6.10 8.77
CA TYR A 139 11.32 -5.78 10.13
C TYR A 139 10.90 -7.05 10.89
N GLY A 140 10.09 -7.92 10.28
CA GLY A 140 9.68 -9.19 10.90
C GLY A 140 10.84 -10.13 11.20
N GLU A 141 11.83 -10.22 10.29
CA GLU A 141 13.04 -11.02 10.51
C GLU A 141 13.92 -10.45 11.64
N ALA A 142 14.07 -9.13 11.73
CA ALA A 142 14.88 -8.50 12.77
C ALA A 142 14.19 -8.51 14.15
N MET A 143 12.84 -8.49 14.20
CA MET A 143 12.07 -8.62 15.45
C MET A 143 11.84 -10.10 15.85
N GLY A 144 12.21 -11.03 14.99
CA GLY A 144 12.09 -12.47 15.26
C GLY A 144 13.14 -12.97 16.24
N VAL A 145 13.00 -14.24 16.64
CA VAL A 145 13.94 -14.92 17.54
C VAL A 145 15.22 -15.26 16.77
N LYS A 146 16.25 -14.45 16.94
CA LYS A 146 17.55 -14.57 16.27
C LYS A 146 18.69 -14.68 17.29
N MET A 147 19.72 -15.45 16.97
CA MET A 147 20.89 -15.60 17.83
C MET A 147 21.86 -14.42 17.75
N ASN A 148 21.88 -13.71 16.63
CA ASN A 148 22.84 -12.65 16.34
C ASN A 148 22.21 -11.26 16.28
N LEU A 149 21.35 -10.93 17.25
CA LEU A 149 20.72 -9.59 17.30
C LEU A 149 21.74 -8.46 17.45
N ALA A 150 22.90 -8.75 18.05
CA ALA A 150 24.03 -7.81 18.13
C ALA A 150 24.56 -7.33 16.77
N GLU A 151 24.24 -8.02 15.67
CA GLU A 151 24.56 -7.57 14.31
C GLU A 151 23.66 -6.42 13.80
N ILE A 152 22.51 -6.18 14.43
CA ILE A 152 21.54 -5.15 13.97
C ILE A 152 22.19 -3.75 13.95
N PRO A 153 22.91 -3.27 14.96
CA PRO A 153 23.60 -1.98 14.92
C PRO A 153 24.59 -1.87 13.74
N HIS A 154 25.33 -2.97 13.45
CA HIS A 154 26.25 -3.00 12.31
C HIS A 154 25.49 -2.89 10.97
N MET A 155 24.33 -3.54 10.85
CA MET A 155 23.47 -3.43 9.66
C MET A 155 22.97 -2.00 9.41
N HIS A 156 22.81 -1.19 10.45
CA HIS A 156 22.39 0.22 10.29
C HIS A 156 23.44 1.08 9.59
N HIS A 157 24.70 0.67 9.62
CA HIS A 157 25.79 1.40 8.97
C HIS A 157 25.91 1.09 7.48
N ASP A 158 25.30 0.01 7.00
CA ASP A 158 25.38 -0.39 5.61
C ASP A 158 24.45 0.46 4.71
N TRP A 159 24.98 0.93 3.59
CA TRP A 159 24.20 1.68 2.60
C TRP A 159 23.03 0.88 2.03
N SER A 160 23.21 -0.41 1.82
CA SER A 160 22.16 -1.28 1.28
C SER A 160 20.95 -1.39 2.20
N THR A 161 21.16 -1.37 3.51
CA THR A 161 20.10 -1.45 4.51
C THR A 161 19.27 -0.17 4.59
N MET A 162 19.80 1.00 4.20
CA MET A 162 19.04 2.25 4.17
C MET A 162 17.81 2.19 3.25
N LEU A 163 17.87 1.43 2.15
CA LEU A 163 16.70 1.19 1.30
C LEU A 163 15.53 0.57 2.07
N VAL A 164 15.83 -0.26 3.06
CA VAL A 164 14.83 -0.94 3.88
C VAL A 164 14.40 -0.05 5.04
N LEU A 165 15.36 0.45 5.82
CA LEU A 165 15.10 1.25 7.02
C LEU A 165 14.30 2.51 6.70
N ASN A 166 14.51 3.11 5.52
CA ASN A 166 13.76 4.26 5.06
C ASN A 166 12.65 3.92 4.06
N GLY A 167 12.32 2.64 3.90
CA GLY A 167 11.23 2.16 3.03
C GLY A 167 9.84 2.67 3.43
N ASN A 168 9.70 3.25 4.61
CA ASN A 168 8.48 3.88 5.10
C ASN A 168 7.95 5.01 4.21
N ILE A 169 8.81 5.65 3.38
CA ILE A 169 8.44 6.68 2.40
C ILE A 169 7.68 6.11 1.18
N CYS A 170 7.76 4.79 0.96
CA CYS A 170 7.12 4.16 -0.18
C CYS A 170 5.59 4.33 -0.17
N THR A 171 4.98 4.46 1.01
CA THR A 171 3.55 4.74 1.16
C THR A 171 3.16 6.10 0.56
N ASP A 172 4.07 7.08 0.54
CA ASP A 172 3.83 8.39 -0.02
C ASP A 172 3.68 8.36 -1.56
N THR A 173 4.27 7.36 -2.24
CA THR A 173 3.99 7.10 -3.66
C THR A 173 2.52 6.76 -3.89
N PHE A 174 1.90 5.96 -3.02
CA PHE A 174 0.48 5.62 -3.16
C PHE A 174 -0.43 6.83 -2.91
N PHE A 175 -0.11 7.71 -1.95
CA PHE A 175 -0.83 8.97 -1.76
C PHE A 175 -0.72 9.88 -2.98
N LEU A 176 0.47 9.98 -3.58
CA LEU A 176 0.71 10.69 -4.83
C LEU A 176 -0.18 10.13 -5.96
N LEU A 177 -0.15 8.81 -6.16
CA LEU A 177 -0.94 8.14 -7.20
C LEU A 177 -2.45 8.28 -6.98
N SER A 178 -2.90 8.27 -5.72
CA SER A 178 -4.30 8.50 -5.34
C SER A 178 -4.75 9.90 -5.74
N GLY A 179 -3.94 10.93 -5.45
CA GLY A 179 -4.19 12.31 -5.86
C GLY A 179 -4.21 12.50 -7.38
N ILE A 180 -3.21 11.94 -8.10
CA ILE A 180 -3.14 12.01 -9.57
C ILE A 180 -4.41 11.46 -10.21
N LEU A 181 -4.79 10.25 -9.81
CA LEU A 181 -5.94 9.58 -10.41
C LEU A 181 -7.25 10.30 -10.10
N LEU A 182 -7.41 10.81 -8.89
CA LEU A 182 -8.61 11.56 -8.53
C LEU A 182 -8.73 12.83 -9.37
N ALA A 183 -7.69 13.66 -9.42
CA ALA A 183 -7.70 14.89 -10.20
C ALA A 183 -7.89 14.61 -11.71
N TYR A 184 -7.15 13.66 -12.26
CA TYR A 184 -7.21 13.29 -13.68
C TYR A 184 -8.61 12.79 -14.08
N THR A 185 -9.21 11.90 -13.28
CA THR A 185 -10.54 11.34 -13.58
C THR A 185 -11.65 12.37 -13.43
N GLU A 186 -11.61 13.24 -12.41
CA GLU A 186 -12.63 14.29 -12.24
C GLU A 186 -12.52 15.39 -13.30
N MET A 187 -11.29 15.74 -13.73
CA MET A 187 -11.08 16.60 -14.89
C MET A 187 -11.67 15.99 -16.17
N ALA A 188 -11.42 14.70 -16.42
CA ALA A 188 -11.96 13.97 -17.56
C ALA A 188 -13.50 13.95 -17.52
N ARG A 189 -14.11 13.74 -16.35
CA ARG A 189 -15.55 13.77 -16.15
C ARG A 189 -16.12 15.15 -16.45
N ARG A 190 -15.50 16.20 -15.91
CA ARG A 190 -15.94 17.59 -16.14
C ARG A 190 -15.98 17.97 -17.61
N TYR A 191 -14.94 17.61 -18.38
CA TYR A 191 -14.87 17.96 -19.79
C TYR A 191 -15.74 17.09 -20.70
N LYS A 192 -16.13 15.89 -20.24
CA LYS A 192 -16.97 14.98 -21.00
C LYS A 192 -18.46 15.22 -20.81
N GLU A 193 -18.89 15.70 -19.64
CA GLU A 193 -20.30 15.90 -19.28
C GLU A 193 -20.68 17.38 -19.39
N SER A 194 -21.62 17.74 -20.31
CA SER A 194 -22.08 19.13 -20.52
C SER A 194 -22.72 19.75 -19.28
N ASN A 195 -23.48 18.95 -18.50
CA ASN A 195 -24.13 19.35 -17.24
C ASN A 195 -23.39 18.83 -16.01
N TRP A 196 -22.04 18.94 -16.04
CA TRP A 196 -21.22 18.46 -14.93
C TRP A 196 -21.57 19.17 -13.60
N ARG A 197 -21.80 18.38 -12.57
CA ARG A 197 -21.90 18.82 -11.16
C ARG A 197 -20.91 18.00 -10.34
N PHE A 198 -20.22 18.68 -9.44
CA PHE A 198 -19.33 17.98 -8.51
C PHE A 198 -20.15 17.21 -7.48
N ASP A 199 -20.04 15.89 -7.50
CA ASP A 199 -20.74 14.98 -6.59
C ASP A 199 -19.74 14.38 -5.57
N ALA A 200 -19.54 15.09 -4.45
CA ALA A 200 -18.64 14.64 -3.37
C ALA A 200 -19.18 13.36 -2.69
N ILE A 201 -20.51 13.28 -2.51
CA ILE A 201 -21.12 12.10 -1.87
C ILE A 201 -20.95 10.87 -2.74
N GLY A 202 -21.20 11.00 -4.05
CA GLY A 202 -20.96 9.92 -5.01
C GLY A 202 -19.50 9.48 -5.02
N LEU A 203 -18.54 10.40 -4.91
CA LEU A 203 -17.09 10.10 -4.80
C LEU A 203 -16.80 9.25 -3.54
N TYR A 204 -17.36 9.62 -2.39
CA TYR A 204 -17.14 8.89 -1.12
C TYR A 204 -17.76 7.50 -1.15
N VAL A 205 -19.02 7.40 -1.58
CA VAL A 205 -19.74 6.12 -1.66
C VAL A 205 -19.05 5.17 -2.64
N HIS A 206 -18.65 5.65 -3.81
CA HIS A 206 -17.94 4.86 -4.80
C HIS A 206 -16.62 4.29 -4.24
N ARG A 207 -15.84 5.12 -3.54
CA ARG A 207 -14.59 4.67 -2.93
C ARG A 207 -14.83 3.69 -1.79
N TYR A 208 -15.82 3.96 -0.94
CA TYR A 208 -16.19 3.07 0.17
C TYR A 208 -16.62 1.69 -0.35
N LEU A 209 -17.53 1.63 -1.32
CA LEU A 209 -17.98 0.37 -1.92
C LEU A 209 -16.88 -0.40 -2.64
N ARG A 210 -15.88 0.29 -3.14
CA ARG A 210 -14.74 -0.34 -3.80
C ARG A 210 -13.76 -0.99 -2.82
N LEU A 211 -13.46 -0.34 -1.68
CA LEU A 211 -12.41 -0.76 -0.75
C LEU A 211 -12.95 -1.61 0.40
N THR A 212 -14.06 -1.19 1.00
CA THR A 212 -14.54 -1.76 2.26
C THR A 212 -14.91 -3.25 2.20
N PRO A 213 -15.53 -3.82 1.13
CA PRO A 213 -15.91 -5.22 1.15
C PRO A 213 -14.71 -6.18 1.31
N ALA A 214 -13.66 -6.02 0.51
CA ALA A 214 -12.45 -6.86 0.62
C ALA A 214 -11.71 -6.61 1.95
N TYR A 215 -11.72 -5.37 2.45
CA TYR A 215 -11.14 -5.02 3.74
C TYR A 215 -11.92 -5.62 4.91
N ALA A 216 -13.25 -5.55 4.92
CA ALA A 216 -14.10 -6.13 5.95
C ALA A 216 -13.92 -7.66 6.04
N MET A 217 -13.79 -8.33 4.90
CA MET A 217 -13.50 -9.77 4.87
C MET A 217 -12.14 -10.09 5.49
N MET A 218 -11.12 -9.26 5.25
CA MET A 218 -9.79 -9.45 5.86
C MET A 218 -9.82 -9.19 7.37
N ILE A 219 -10.51 -8.14 7.82
CA ILE A 219 -10.73 -7.89 9.26
C ILE A 219 -11.40 -9.09 9.91
N GLY A 220 -12.46 -9.63 9.30
CA GLY A 220 -13.13 -10.83 9.76
C GLY A 220 -12.20 -12.04 9.85
N PHE A 221 -11.34 -12.25 8.87
CA PHE A 221 -10.32 -13.29 8.87
C PHE A 221 -9.35 -13.16 10.06
N TYR A 222 -8.84 -11.94 10.32
CA TYR A 222 -7.97 -11.68 11.46
C TYR A 222 -8.67 -11.86 12.80
N ALA A 223 -9.92 -11.42 12.93
CA ALA A 223 -10.69 -11.53 14.16
C ALA A 223 -11.09 -12.98 14.53
N THR A 224 -11.06 -13.90 13.56
CA THR A 224 -11.60 -15.25 13.71
C THR A 224 -10.58 -16.32 13.30
N LEU A 225 -10.58 -16.71 12.04
CA LEU A 225 -9.92 -17.92 11.55
C LEU A 225 -8.40 -17.84 11.56
N PHE A 226 -7.79 -16.70 11.41
CA PHE A 226 -6.33 -16.61 11.28
C PHE A 226 -5.61 -17.25 12.45
N TYR A 227 -6.08 -17.03 13.67
CA TYR A 227 -5.51 -17.62 14.87
C TYR A 227 -5.56 -19.16 14.87
N LYS A 228 -6.52 -19.77 14.18
CA LYS A 228 -6.73 -21.23 14.13
C LYS A 228 -5.76 -21.94 13.17
N PHE A 229 -5.06 -21.20 12.29
CA PHE A 229 -4.18 -21.81 11.27
C PHE A 229 -2.78 -22.15 11.76
N GLY A 230 -2.42 -21.80 12.97
CA GLY A 230 -1.08 -22.06 13.46
C GLY A 230 -1.02 -22.23 14.97
N SER A 231 0.19 -22.56 15.43
CA SER A 231 0.53 -22.66 16.85
C SER A 231 2.03 -22.44 17.00
N GLY A 232 2.46 -21.98 18.16
CA GLY A 232 3.87 -21.77 18.44
C GLY A 232 4.07 -20.86 19.65
N PRO A 233 5.29 -20.76 20.14
CA PRO A 233 5.62 -19.98 21.34
C PRO A 233 5.21 -18.50 21.19
N HIS A 234 5.41 -17.94 20.00
CA HIS A 234 5.10 -16.55 19.69
C HIS A 234 3.75 -16.39 18.97
N TRP A 235 2.99 -17.47 18.72
CA TRP A 235 1.74 -17.42 17.97
C TRP A 235 0.71 -16.51 18.63
N ASN A 236 0.58 -16.62 19.95
CA ASN A 236 -0.34 -15.76 20.68
C ASN A 236 0.09 -14.30 20.73
N THR A 237 1.38 -14.04 20.86
CA THR A 237 1.94 -12.68 20.91
C THR A 237 1.74 -11.95 19.58
N TRP A 238 1.96 -12.62 18.44
CA TRP A 238 1.84 -12.00 17.12
C TRP A 238 0.43 -12.11 16.52
N VAL A 239 -0.11 -13.30 16.45
CA VAL A 239 -1.39 -13.56 15.80
C VAL A 239 -2.56 -13.43 16.77
N GLY A 240 -2.41 -13.92 18.01
CA GLY A 240 -3.42 -13.82 19.07
C GLY A 240 -3.73 -12.38 19.44
N ALA A 241 -2.71 -11.55 19.69
CA ALA A 241 -2.89 -10.13 19.96
C ALA A 241 -3.63 -9.42 18.80
N ASN A 242 -3.25 -9.69 17.55
CA ASN A 242 -3.97 -9.13 16.41
C ASN A 242 -5.43 -9.58 16.31
N ARG A 243 -5.73 -10.86 16.67
CA ARG A 243 -7.11 -11.35 16.79
C ARG A 243 -7.90 -10.53 17.79
N ASP A 244 -7.34 -10.33 18.99
CA ASP A 244 -8.01 -9.66 20.10
C ASP A 244 -8.23 -8.17 19.77
N TYR A 245 -7.20 -7.49 19.22
CA TYR A 245 -7.32 -6.12 18.70
C TYR A 245 -8.40 -6.00 17.62
N CYS A 246 -8.50 -6.98 16.70
CA CYS A 246 -9.54 -6.95 15.68
C CYS A 246 -10.93 -7.23 16.24
N ARG A 247 -11.08 -8.09 17.25
CA ARG A 247 -12.37 -8.34 17.93
C ARG A 247 -12.89 -7.09 18.64
N GLU A 248 -12.00 -6.33 19.25
CA GLU A 248 -12.36 -5.11 19.97
C GLU A 248 -12.55 -3.90 19.02
N ASN A 249 -11.63 -3.72 18.07
CA ASN A 249 -11.49 -2.47 17.33
C ASN A 249 -11.85 -2.55 15.82
N TRP A 250 -12.50 -3.64 15.34
CA TRP A 250 -12.88 -3.82 13.93
C TRP A 250 -13.67 -2.64 13.35
N TRP A 251 -14.51 -2.00 14.16
CA TRP A 251 -15.35 -0.88 13.76
C TRP A 251 -14.54 0.36 13.41
N THR A 252 -13.40 0.60 14.09
CA THR A 252 -12.51 1.74 13.78
C THR A 252 -11.96 1.64 12.37
N ASN A 253 -11.70 0.41 11.90
CA ASN A 253 -11.22 0.12 10.55
C ASN A 253 -12.31 0.38 9.52
N LEU A 254 -13.55 -0.05 9.76
CA LEU A 254 -14.67 0.17 8.84
C LEU A 254 -15.07 1.64 8.73
N PHE A 255 -14.90 2.42 9.79
CA PHE A 255 -15.07 3.88 9.76
C PHE A 255 -13.82 4.64 9.34
N TYR A 256 -12.70 3.95 9.07
CA TYR A 256 -11.43 4.56 8.65
C TYR A 256 -10.91 5.60 9.65
N VAL A 257 -11.00 5.31 10.95
CA VAL A 257 -10.52 6.17 12.05
C VAL A 257 -9.50 5.48 12.97
N ASN A 258 -9.08 4.27 12.61
CA ASN A 258 -8.13 3.45 13.37
C ASN A 258 -6.74 4.07 13.54
N ASN A 259 -6.37 5.08 12.73
CA ASN A 259 -5.15 5.86 12.92
C ASN A 259 -5.26 6.95 13.99
N TYR A 260 -6.45 7.13 14.61
CA TYR A 260 -6.70 8.08 15.70
C TYR A 260 -7.22 7.40 16.98
N VAL A 261 -8.06 6.39 16.82
CA VAL A 261 -8.77 5.72 17.91
C VAL A 261 -8.07 4.40 18.23
N ASN A 262 -7.74 4.16 19.50
CA ASN A 262 -7.11 2.94 19.99
C ASN A 262 -5.87 2.52 19.18
N LEU A 263 -4.99 3.48 18.88
CA LEU A 263 -3.82 3.26 18.03
C LEU A 263 -2.89 2.12 18.51
N PRO A 264 -2.61 1.95 19.82
CA PRO A 264 -1.78 0.84 20.31
C PRO A 264 -2.41 -0.54 20.04
N SER A 265 -3.74 -0.64 20.11
CA SER A 265 -4.51 -1.88 19.90
C SER A 265 -5.17 -1.90 18.52
N MET A 266 -4.49 -1.37 17.50
CA MET A 266 -5.04 -1.27 16.15
C MET A 266 -5.22 -2.64 15.52
N CYS A 267 -6.43 -2.95 15.07
CA CYS A 267 -6.67 -4.11 14.22
C CYS A 267 -5.93 -3.94 12.88
N MET A 268 -5.08 -4.89 12.52
CA MET A 268 -4.26 -4.85 11.30
C MET A 268 -3.40 -3.58 11.28
N SER A 269 -2.28 -3.56 11.98
CA SER A 269 -1.42 -2.36 12.16
C SER A 269 -1.07 -1.64 10.85
N GLN A 270 -0.89 -2.36 9.74
CA GLN A 270 -0.65 -1.77 8.42
C GLN A 270 -1.81 -0.92 7.90
N SER A 271 -3.02 -1.15 8.40
CA SER A 271 -4.25 -0.53 7.87
C SER A 271 -4.41 0.98 8.16
N TRP A 272 -3.52 1.58 8.98
CA TRP A 272 -3.45 3.03 9.17
C TRP A 272 -3.39 3.82 7.84
N TYR A 273 -2.71 3.24 6.84
CA TYR A 273 -2.60 3.85 5.51
C TYR A 273 -3.97 3.97 4.81
N LEU A 274 -4.82 2.93 4.90
CA LEU A 274 -6.16 2.95 4.32
C LEU A 274 -7.03 4.06 4.96
N ALA A 275 -6.94 4.20 6.28
CA ALA A 275 -7.65 5.26 7.00
C ALA A 275 -7.18 6.65 6.52
N THR A 276 -5.87 6.86 6.48
CA THR A 276 -5.29 8.13 6.01
C THR A 276 -5.67 8.44 4.56
N ASP A 277 -5.61 7.46 3.65
CA ASP A 277 -6.00 7.65 2.25
C ASP A 277 -7.50 7.98 2.09
N MET A 278 -8.38 7.32 2.85
CA MET A 278 -9.81 7.64 2.84
C MET A 278 -10.08 9.06 3.41
N GLN A 279 -9.40 9.44 4.49
CA GLN A 279 -9.51 10.79 5.08
C GLN A 279 -9.02 11.87 4.12
N LEU A 280 -7.94 11.61 3.38
CA LEU A 280 -7.45 12.53 2.33
C LEU A 280 -8.49 12.69 1.21
N VAL A 281 -9.19 11.63 0.84
CA VAL A 281 -10.28 11.71 -0.13
C VAL A 281 -11.47 12.49 0.43
N TRP A 282 -11.81 12.34 1.71
CA TRP A 282 -12.87 13.16 2.34
C TRP A 282 -12.52 14.64 2.36
N LEU A 283 -11.26 14.98 2.54
CA LEU A 283 -10.78 16.36 2.54
C LEU A 283 -10.55 16.92 1.12
N SER A 284 -10.40 16.04 0.12
CA SER A 284 -10.04 16.44 -1.25
C SER A 284 -10.98 17.43 -1.91
N PRO A 285 -12.32 17.46 -1.67
CA PRO A 285 -13.21 18.46 -2.27
C PRO A 285 -12.83 19.91 -1.97
N ILE A 286 -12.18 20.16 -0.85
CA ILE A 286 -11.72 21.49 -0.44
C ILE A 286 -10.75 22.08 -1.48
N LEU A 287 -9.86 21.24 -2.03
CA LEU A 287 -8.89 21.64 -3.06
C LEU A 287 -9.38 21.30 -4.47
N LEU A 288 -10.03 20.16 -4.63
CA LEU A 288 -10.49 19.67 -5.92
C LEU A 288 -11.60 20.52 -6.53
N TYR A 289 -12.58 20.94 -5.74
CA TYR A 289 -13.70 21.75 -6.24
C TYR A 289 -13.24 23.12 -6.77
N PRO A 290 -12.43 23.90 -6.04
CA PRO A 290 -11.84 25.13 -6.59
C PRO A 290 -11.01 24.88 -7.84
N MET A 291 -10.19 23.82 -7.87
CA MET A 291 -9.38 23.41 -9.02
C MET A 291 -10.25 23.15 -10.26
N LEU A 292 -11.40 22.53 -10.06
CA LEU A 292 -12.33 22.23 -11.17
C LEU A 292 -13.14 23.45 -11.60
N LYS A 293 -13.49 24.37 -10.71
CA LYS A 293 -14.33 25.53 -10.98
C LYS A 293 -13.56 26.77 -11.43
N PHE A 294 -12.45 27.08 -10.77
CA PHE A 294 -11.66 28.30 -10.96
C PHE A 294 -10.30 27.99 -11.58
N THR A 295 -10.28 27.51 -12.82
CA THR A 295 -9.06 27.06 -13.50
C THR A 295 -8.04 28.16 -13.82
N ARG A 296 -8.37 29.45 -13.65
CA ARG A 296 -7.54 30.61 -13.93
C ARG A 296 -7.73 31.66 -12.83
N GLY A 297 -7.04 31.53 -11.72
CA GLY A 297 -7.14 32.54 -10.69
C GLY A 297 -5.99 32.48 -9.70
N PHE A 298 -5.42 33.63 -9.35
CA PHE A 298 -4.40 33.78 -8.34
C PHE A 298 -4.79 33.10 -7.01
N PHE A 299 -6.07 33.23 -6.61
CA PHE A 299 -6.58 32.66 -5.37
C PHE A 299 -6.47 31.14 -5.33
N PHE A 300 -6.72 30.45 -6.45
CA PHE A 300 -6.56 28.99 -6.52
C PHE A 300 -5.10 28.57 -6.23
N TRP A 301 -4.13 29.18 -6.91
CA TRP A 301 -2.73 28.87 -6.73
C TRP A 301 -2.23 29.23 -5.34
N LEU A 302 -2.76 30.32 -4.76
CA LEU A 302 -2.47 30.72 -3.38
C LEU A 302 -2.94 29.65 -2.37
N VAL A 303 -4.18 29.16 -2.47
CA VAL A 303 -4.68 28.08 -1.59
C VAL A 303 -3.84 26.82 -1.72
N PHE A 304 -3.43 26.49 -2.95
CA PHE A 304 -2.60 25.32 -3.21
C PHE A 304 -1.20 25.47 -2.62
N ALA A 305 -0.58 26.63 -2.78
CA ALA A 305 0.73 26.95 -2.21
C ALA A 305 0.68 26.98 -0.67
N LEU A 306 -0.37 27.53 -0.07
CA LEU A 306 -0.58 27.51 1.37
C LEU A 306 -0.75 26.08 1.90
N ALA A 307 -1.54 25.27 1.23
CA ALA A 307 -1.72 23.87 1.61
C ALA A 307 -0.37 23.10 1.53
N LEU A 308 0.42 23.31 0.49
CA LEU A 308 1.75 22.72 0.36
C LEU A 308 2.70 23.23 1.44
N PHE A 309 2.68 24.52 1.74
CA PHE A 309 3.46 25.13 2.82
C PHE A 309 3.12 24.49 4.18
N PHE A 310 1.84 24.37 4.53
CA PHE A 310 1.44 23.73 5.78
C PHE A 310 1.80 22.23 5.81
N SER A 311 1.86 21.55 4.67
CA SER A 311 2.27 20.15 4.61
C SER A 311 3.75 19.94 4.98
N VAL A 312 4.59 20.96 4.84
CA VAL A 312 5.98 20.98 5.29
C VAL A 312 6.07 21.49 6.72
N LEU A 313 5.35 22.57 7.03
CA LEU A 313 5.43 23.27 8.31
C LEU A 313 4.93 22.41 9.48
N LEU A 314 3.81 21.68 9.32
CA LEU A 314 3.23 20.91 10.43
C LEU A 314 4.16 19.80 10.95
N PRO A 315 4.69 18.87 10.10
CA PRO A 315 5.64 17.88 10.60
C PRO A 315 6.93 18.50 11.11
N PHE A 316 7.39 19.63 10.54
CA PHE A 316 8.53 20.39 11.06
C PHE A 316 8.28 20.89 12.49
N LEU A 317 7.17 21.59 12.74
CA LEU A 317 6.84 22.14 14.05
C LEU A 317 6.63 21.05 15.10
N ILE A 318 5.91 19.98 14.74
CA ILE A 318 5.65 18.86 15.65
C ILE A 318 6.98 18.22 16.07
N THR A 319 7.88 17.96 15.12
CA THR A 319 9.20 17.40 15.39
C THR A 319 10.01 18.34 16.26
N PHE A 320 10.00 19.64 15.95
CA PHE A 320 10.77 20.66 16.68
C PHE A 320 10.30 20.81 18.13
N PHE A 321 8.99 20.98 18.37
CA PHE A 321 8.49 21.22 19.72
C PHE A 321 8.49 19.98 20.60
N LEU A 322 8.26 18.81 20.02
CA LEU A 322 8.23 17.56 20.79
C LEU A 322 9.59 16.85 20.87
N GLY A 323 10.63 17.37 20.19
CA GLY A 323 11.95 16.77 20.22
C GLY A 323 12.01 15.38 19.57
N LEU A 324 11.21 15.13 18.52
CA LEU A 324 11.11 13.82 17.89
C LEU A 324 12.21 13.62 16.84
N SER A 325 12.51 12.37 16.50
CA SER A 325 13.41 12.06 15.38
C SER A 325 12.78 12.44 14.03
N GLY A 326 13.62 12.77 13.04
CA GLY A 326 13.17 13.22 11.72
C GLY A 326 12.46 12.16 10.89
N THR A 327 12.69 10.88 11.20
CA THR A 327 12.07 9.70 10.58
C THR A 327 11.97 8.57 11.61
N MET A 328 11.40 7.44 11.19
CA MET A 328 11.36 6.21 11.99
C MET A 328 12.76 5.59 12.04
N LEU A 329 13.52 5.87 13.09
CA LEU A 329 14.85 5.28 13.31
C LEU A 329 14.68 3.90 13.97
N TYR A 330 14.31 2.91 13.16
CA TYR A 330 14.07 1.54 13.62
C TYR A 330 15.30 0.97 14.34
N TYR A 331 15.05 0.27 15.44
CA TYR A 331 16.04 -0.43 16.27
C TYR A 331 17.02 0.46 17.07
N LYS A 332 17.03 1.78 16.86
CA LYS A 332 17.90 2.69 17.64
C LYS A 332 17.25 3.07 18.97
N GLU A 333 16.02 3.59 18.93
CA GLU A 333 15.29 4.03 20.12
C GLU A 333 13.80 3.63 19.99
N PRO A 334 13.37 2.50 20.56
CA PRO A 334 11.99 1.99 20.39
C PRO A 334 10.92 2.97 20.88
N THR A 335 11.15 3.65 22.00
CA THR A 335 10.22 4.66 22.57
C THR A 335 10.05 5.85 21.63
N MET A 336 11.13 6.37 21.06
CA MET A 336 11.10 7.43 20.07
C MET A 336 10.39 7.00 18.79
N VAL A 337 10.64 5.76 18.31
CA VAL A 337 9.95 5.19 17.15
C VAL A 337 8.44 5.13 17.40
N ALA A 338 8.01 4.69 18.58
CA ALA A 338 6.58 4.64 18.94
C ALA A 338 5.94 6.04 18.96
N GLU A 339 6.62 7.05 19.51
CA GLU A 339 6.12 8.44 19.52
C GLU A 339 6.07 9.06 18.10
N VAL A 340 7.07 8.82 17.26
CA VAL A 340 7.06 9.25 15.85
C VAL A 340 5.93 8.54 15.09
N TYR A 341 5.74 7.24 15.31
CA TYR A 341 4.63 6.48 14.73
C TYR A 341 3.29 7.10 15.11
N LYS A 342 3.07 7.37 16.40
CA LYS A 342 1.83 7.91 16.95
C LYS A 342 1.56 9.36 16.53
N LYS A 343 2.56 10.23 16.48
CA LYS A 343 2.37 11.69 16.33
C LYS A 343 2.61 12.22 14.91
N ILE A 344 3.40 11.50 14.10
CA ILE A 344 3.78 11.94 12.75
C ILE A 344 3.39 10.92 11.70
N TYR A 345 3.80 9.65 11.87
CA TYR A 345 3.78 8.65 10.81
C TYR A 345 2.37 8.29 10.32
N THR A 346 1.43 8.07 11.25
CA THR A 346 0.05 7.67 10.95
C THR A 346 -0.91 8.85 10.73
N ARG A 347 -0.47 10.09 11.01
CA ARG A 347 -1.36 11.26 11.05
C ARG A 347 -1.58 11.87 9.68
N VAL A 348 -2.85 12.11 9.33
CA VAL A 348 -3.23 12.69 8.04
C VAL A 348 -2.62 14.08 7.82
N TYR A 349 -2.52 14.89 8.88
CA TYR A 349 -1.96 16.24 8.80
C TYR A 349 -0.44 16.28 8.55
N CYS A 350 0.26 15.14 8.65
CA CYS A 350 1.65 14.99 8.26
C CYS A 350 1.82 14.30 6.90
N ARG A 351 0.74 13.79 6.31
CA ARG A 351 0.76 12.95 5.08
C ARG A 351 0.05 13.56 3.89
N PHE A 352 -0.58 14.74 4.02
CA PHE A 352 -1.37 15.30 2.93
C PHE A 352 -0.54 15.95 1.81
N GLY A 353 0.74 16.28 2.04
CA GLY A 353 1.63 16.88 1.03
C GLY A 353 1.77 16.05 -0.25
N PRO A 354 2.17 14.76 -0.16
CA PRO A 354 2.22 13.85 -1.31
C PRO A 354 0.91 13.79 -2.11
N TYR A 355 -0.21 13.80 -1.42
CA TYR A 355 -1.53 13.77 -2.05
C TYR A 355 -1.85 15.07 -2.81
N ILE A 356 -1.52 16.24 -2.24
CA ILE A 356 -1.69 17.55 -2.89
C ILE A 356 -0.83 17.65 -4.15
N ILE A 357 0.45 17.25 -4.06
CA ILE A 357 1.34 17.19 -5.22
C ILE A 357 0.73 16.28 -6.29
N GLY A 358 0.12 15.17 -5.88
CA GLY A 358 -0.62 14.27 -6.77
C GLY A 358 -1.80 14.95 -7.48
N LEU A 359 -2.62 15.71 -6.75
CA LEU A 359 -3.74 16.47 -7.34
C LEU A 359 -3.22 17.47 -8.38
N ALA A 360 -2.14 18.22 -8.08
CA ALA A 360 -1.52 19.16 -9.00
C ALA A 360 -1.00 18.48 -10.26
N LEU A 361 -0.26 17.39 -10.09
CA LEU A 361 0.27 16.64 -11.22
C LEU A 361 -0.84 16.04 -12.08
N GLY A 362 -1.90 15.48 -11.46
CA GLY A 362 -3.07 14.96 -12.18
C GLY A 362 -3.76 16.02 -13.04
N TYR A 363 -3.87 17.25 -12.50
CA TYR A 363 -4.38 18.41 -13.25
C TYR A 363 -3.46 18.74 -14.45
N VAL A 364 -2.15 18.85 -14.25
CA VAL A 364 -1.18 19.14 -15.29
C VAL A 364 -1.23 18.07 -16.39
N LEU A 365 -1.16 16.79 -16.02
CA LEU A 365 -1.20 15.67 -16.97
C LEU A 365 -2.50 15.65 -17.80
N TYR A 366 -3.63 16.00 -17.18
CA TYR A 366 -4.89 16.10 -17.92
C TYR A 366 -4.88 17.26 -18.92
N LYS A 367 -4.37 18.43 -18.53
CA LYS A 367 -4.30 19.62 -19.40
C LYS A 367 -3.34 19.42 -20.58
N THR A 368 -2.26 18.71 -20.36
CA THR A 368 -1.21 18.48 -21.37
C THR A 368 -1.39 17.21 -22.21
N ARG A 369 -2.46 16.41 -21.95
CA ARG A 369 -2.66 15.09 -22.57
C ARG A 369 -2.77 15.12 -24.10
N SER A 370 -3.28 16.23 -24.67
CA SER A 370 -3.49 16.41 -26.12
C SER A 370 -2.42 17.30 -26.76
N CYS A 371 -1.40 17.73 -26.00
CA CYS A 371 -0.37 18.63 -26.45
C CYS A 371 0.98 17.90 -26.51
N VAL A 372 1.75 18.18 -27.55
CA VAL A 372 3.15 17.78 -27.59
C VAL A 372 3.95 18.81 -26.81
N VAL A 373 4.32 18.45 -25.57
CA VAL A 373 5.11 19.33 -24.70
C VAL A 373 6.57 19.27 -25.17
N LYS A 374 7.07 20.34 -25.74
CA LYS A 374 8.49 20.44 -26.15
C LYS A 374 9.31 21.06 -25.01
N ILE A 375 10.25 20.30 -24.45
CA ILE A 375 11.16 20.75 -23.39
C ILE A 375 12.59 20.68 -23.95
N HIS A 376 13.36 21.72 -23.72
CA HIS A 376 14.78 21.72 -24.12
C HIS A 376 15.54 20.61 -23.36
N LYS A 377 16.43 19.89 -24.06
CA LYS A 377 17.15 18.72 -23.53
C LYS A 377 17.89 18.99 -22.22
N LEU A 378 18.43 20.19 -22.02
CA LEU A 378 19.13 20.57 -20.78
C LEU A 378 18.19 20.58 -19.56
N TYR A 379 16.96 21.08 -19.70
CA TYR A 379 15.97 21.04 -18.60
C TYR A 379 15.53 19.61 -18.30
N VAL A 380 15.40 18.77 -19.31
CA VAL A 380 15.07 17.36 -19.10
C VAL A 380 16.20 16.65 -18.32
N ILE A 381 17.45 16.81 -18.75
CA ILE A 381 18.61 16.22 -18.08
C ILE A 381 18.76 16.79 -16.66
N GLY A 382 18.68 18.12 -16.52
CA GLY A 382 18.75 18.78 -15.21
C GLY A 382 17.66 18.28 -14.26
N GLY A 383 16.42 18.13 -14.73
CA GLY A 383 15.32 17.59 -13.96
C GLY A 383 15.53 16.14 -13.54
N TRP A 384 16.10 15.29 -14.40
CA TRP A 384 16.47 13.91 -14.04
C TRP A 384 17.56 13.86 -12.97
N LEU A 385 18.59 14.73 -13.08
CA LEU A 385 19.67 14.81 -12.09
C LEU A 385 19.13 15.30 -10.74
N ILE A 386 18.29 16.32 -10.72
CA ILE A 386 17.65 16.83 -9.50
C ILE A 386 16.74 15.76 -8.88
N ALA A 387 15.94 15.07 -9.67
CA ALA A 387 15.07 14.00 -9.17
C ALA A 387 15.87 12.83 -8.60
N ALA A 388 16.95 12.42 -9.26
CA ALA A 388 17.84 11.38 -8.74
C ALA A 388 18.53 11.84 -7.46
N ALA A 389 19.10 13.05 -7.41
CA ALA A 389 19.73 13.58 -6.21
C ALA A 389 18.76 13.70 -5.03
N ALA A 390 17.53 14.21 -5.26
CA ALA A 390 16.49 14.30 -4.24
C ALA A 390 16.07 12.92 -3.74
N GLY A 391 15.85 11.94 -4.63
CA GLY A 391 15.52 10.59 -4.25
C GLY A 391 16.61 9.92 -3.40
N LEU A 392 17.87 10.03 -3.83
CA LEU A 392 19.01 9.50 -3.09
C LEU A 392 19.20 10.21 -1.73
N ALA A 393 19.11 11.54 -1.70
CA ALA A 393 19.22 12.30 -0.45
C ALA A 393 18.14 11.92 0.57
N VAL A 394 16.92 11.68 0.11
CA VAL A 394 15.82 11.25 1.00
C VAL A 394 16.04 9.82 1.48
N VAL A 395 16.45 8.89 0.63
CA VAL A 395 16.63 7.48 1.02
C VAL A 395 17.84 7.30 1.93
N PHE A 396 18.96 7.94 1.61
CA PHE A 396 20.24 7.72 2.30
C PHE A 396 20.58 8.79 3.34
N GLY A 397 19.89 9.94 3.34
CA GLY A 397 20.12 11.03 4.30
C GLY A 397 20.08 10.62 5.77
N PRO A 398 19.10 9.81 6.22
CA PRO A 398 19.00 9.42 7.61
C PRO A 398 20.13 8.50 8.11
N ARG A 399 20.99 8.00 7.22
CA ARG A 399 22.09 7.10 7.62
C ARG A 399 22.95 7.71 8.72
N ALA A 400 23.27 9.00 8.63
CA ALA A 400 24.03 9.68 9.66
C ALA A 400 23.35 9.65 11.04
N MET A 401 22.01 9.70 11.08
CA MET A 401 21.22 9.68 12.31
C MET A 401 21.26 8.31 13.03
N TYR A 402 21.72 7.23 12.36
CA TYR A 402 21.86 5.91 12.97
C TYR A 402 23.22 5.73 13.69
N PHE A 403 24.22 6.53 13.40
CA PHE A 403 25.52 6.42 14.07
C PHE A 403 25.41 6.79 15.56
N GLU A 404 26.17 6.11 16.38
CA GLU A 404 26.17 6.32 17.83
C GLU A 404 26.77 7.67 18.22
N ASP A 405 27.78 8.12 17.48
CA ASP A 405 28.45 9.42 17.65
C ASP A 405 27.63 10.62 17.14
N HIS A 406 26.53 10.36 16.42
CA HIS A 406 25.65 11.41 15.94
C HIS A 406 24.76 11.95 17.06
N VAL A 407 25.11 13.13 17.57
CA VAL A 407 24.32 13.84 18.59
C VAL A 407 23.00 14.31 17.97
N TYR A 408 21.91 14.01 18.65
CA TYR A 408 20.58 14.46 18.20
C TYR A 408 20.52 15.97 18.01
N ASN A 409 20.18 16.41 16.81
CA ASN A 409 19.99 17.81 16.47
C ASN A 409 18.52 18.05 16.11
N ARG A 410 17.83 18.83 16.96
CA ARG A 410 16.41 19.16 16.81
C ARG A 410 16.10 19.85 15.48
N ILE A 411 16.99 20.75 15.03
CA ILE A 411 16.80 21.49 13.77
C ILE A 411 16.92 20.55 12.58
N GLU A 412 17.98 19.73 12.53
CA GLU A 412 18.19 18.74 11.49
C GLU A 412 17.00 17.78 11.36
N ALA A 413 16.58 17.18 12.50
CA ALA A 413 15.43 16.29 12.57
C ALA A 413 14.15 16.95 12.05
N SER A 414 13.90 18.21 12.40
CA SER A 414 12.71 18.95 11.97
C SER A 414 12.72 19.27 10.48
N PHE A 415 13.87 19.68 9.93
CA PHE A 415 14.01 19.90 8.49
C PHE A 415 13.80 18.59 7.71
N TYR A 416 14.41 17.52 8.16
CA TYR A 416 14.21 16.23 7.51
C TYR A 416 12.73 15.81 7.58
N ALA A 417 12.09 15.88 8.75
CA ALA A 417 10.66 15.54 8.92
C ALA A 417 9.74 16.36 8.00
N GLY A 418 10.03 17.64 7.80
CA GLY A 418 9.24 18.56 6.98
C GLY A 418 9.37 18.29 5.48
N PHE A 419 10.59 18.02 4.99
CA PHE A 419 10.87 18.07 3.55
C PHE A 419 10.98 16.71 2.86
N HIS A 420 11.42 15.65 3.56
CA HIS A 420 11.79 14.38 2.91
C HIS A 420 10.67 13.78 2.06
N ARG A 421 9.41 13.82 2.52
CA ARG A 421 8.26 13.25 1.82
C ARG A 421 7.95 14.00 0.53
N GLN A 422 7.95 15.34 0.61
CA GLN A 422 7.66 16.21 -0.54
C GLN A 422 8.75 16.10 -1.60
N LEU A 423 10.03 16.07 -1.20
CA LEU A 423 11.15 15.88 -2.11
C LEU A 423 11.08 14.54 -2.82
N PHE A 424 10.77 13.47 -2.09
CA PHE A 424 10.63 12.14 -2.68
C PHE A 424 9.52 12.09 -3.72
N VAL A 425 8.31 12.58 -3.39
CA VAL A 425 7.19 12.53 -4.34
C VAL A 425 7.34 13.53 -5.49
N LEU A 426 8.08 14.63 -5.33
CA LEU A 426 8.44 15.50 -6.44
C LEU A 426 9.38 14.79 -7.42
N ALA A 427 10.35 14.02 -6.92
CA ALA A 427 11.20 13.18 -7.77
C ALA A 427 10.37 12.15 -8.55
N ILE A 428 9.45 11.44 -7.89
CA ILE A 428 8.53 10.50 -8.56
C ILE A 428 7.61 11.23 -9.55
N SER A 429 7.16 12.44 -9.21
CA SER A 429 6.32 13.27 -10.09
C SER A 429 7.03 13.63 -11.39
N TRP A 430 8.33 13.95 -11.32
CA TRP A 430 9.16 14.19 -12.51
C TRP A 430 9.26 12.94 -13.38
N ILE A 431 9.50 11.78 -12.78
CA ILE A 431 9.55 10.50 -13.50
C ILE A 431 8.24 10.23 -14.24
N ILE A 432 7.08 10.45 -13.57
CA ILE A 432 5.75 10.28 -14.17
C ILE A 432 5.55 11.25 -15.31
N PHE A 433 5.84 12.55 -15.10
CA PHE A 433 5.68 13.59 -16.08
C PHE A 433 6.53 13.30 -17.34
N CYS A 434 7.81 12.99 -17.18
CA CYS A 434 8.69 12.61 -18.27
C CYS A 434 8.22 11.36 -19.01
N SER A 435 7.71 10.36 -18.28
CA SER A 435 7.22 9.11 -18.88
C SER A 435 5.99 9.33 -19.75
N VAL A 436 5.10 10.25 -19.36
CA VAL A 436 3.87 10.58 -20.11
C VAL A 436 4.20 11.37 -21.38
N HIS A 437 5.15 12.31 -21.29
CA HIS A 437 5.49 13.21 -22.41
C HIS A 437 6.65 12.72 -23.30
N GLY A 438 7.03 11.43 -23.18
CA GLY A 438 8.05 10.82 -24.05
C GLY A 438 9.50 11.08 -23.64
N TYR A 439 9.75 11.77 -22.53
CA TYR A 439 11.09 12.04 -21.98
C TYR A 439 11.56 11.01 -20.95
N GLY A 440 10.77 9.94 -20.72
CA GLY A 440 11.05 8.91 -19.71
C GLY A 440 12.18 7.94 -20.07
N GLY A 441 12.60 7.87 -21.33
CA GLY A 441 13.67 6.99 -21.80
C GLY A 441 13.47 5.52 -21.38
N PRO A 442 14.54 4.81 -20.96
CA PRO A 442 14.45 3.42 -20.50
C PRO A 442 13.56 3.24 -19.27
N VAL A 443 13.61 4.19 -18.32
CA VAL A 443 12.80 4.16 -17.09
C VAL A 443 11.31 4.22 -17.42
N GLY A 444 10.89 5.13 -18.30
CA GLY A 444 9.51 5.25 -18.73
C GLY A 444 9.01 4.00 -19.47
N LYS A 445 9.86 3.39 -20.33
CA LYS A 445 9.55 2.13 -21.02
C LYS A 445 9.37 0.99 -20.03
N PHE A 446 10.28 0.84 -19.07
CA PHE A 446 10.22 -0.19 -18.02
C PHE A 446 8.96 -0.05 -17.17
N LEU A 447 8.67 1.14 -16.64
CA LEU A 447 7.49 1.39 -15.81
C LEU A 447 6.17 1.19 -16.58
N SER A 448 6.19 1.42 -17.90
CA SER A 448 5.03 1.27 -18.78
C SER A 448 4.91 -0.12 -19.40
N TRP A 449 5.74 -1.08 -19.03
CA TRP A 449 5.66 -2.44 -19.56
C TRP A 449 4.30 -3.08 -19.26
N ARG A 450 3.71 -3.72 -20.28
CA ARG A 450 2.36 -4.29 -20.16
C ARG A 450 2.23 -5.43 -19.14
N GLY A 451 3.34 -6.11 -18.83
CA GLY A 451 3.38 -7.15 -17.81
C GLY A 451 3.05 -6.64 -16.39
N TRP A 452 3.25 -5.35 -16.12
CA TRP A 452 2.88 -4.77 -14.83
C TRP A 452 1.36 -4.66 -14.62
N ILE A 453 0.54 -4.69 -15.67
CA ILE A 453 -0.91 -4.45 -15.59
C ILE A 453 -1.62 -5.48 -14.67
N PRO A 454 -1.48 -6.79 -14.85
CA PRO A 454 -2.08 -7.78 -13.96
C PRO A 454 -1.59 -7.64 -12.52
N LEU A 455 -0.28 -7.43 -12.33
CA LEU A 455 0.35 -7.29 -11.02
C LEU A 455 -0.11 -6.01 -10.30
N SER A 456 -0.23 -4.89 -11.03
CA SER A 456 -0.77 -3.62 -10.53
C SER A 456 -2.23 -3.73 -10.07
N ARG A 457 -3.03 -4.60 -10.70
CA ARG A 457 -4.42 -4.84 -10.27
C ARG A 457 -4.52 -5.59 -8.96
N LEU A 458 -3.51 -6.38 -8.62
CA LEU A 458 -3.45 -7.13 -7.36
C LEU A 458 -2.93 -6.31 -6.18
N THR A 459 -2.40 -5.11 -6.41
CA THR A 459 -1.69 -4.31 -5.38
C THR A 459 -2.51 -4.06 -4.12
N TYR A 460 -3.82 -3.81 -4.26
CA TYR A 460 -4.69 -3.58 -3.11
C TYR A 460 -4.91 -4.85 -2.30
N SER A 461 -5.24 -5.96 -2.95
CA SER A 461 -5.36 -7.25 -2.27
C SER A 461 -4.02 -7.73 -1.70
N ALA A 462 -2.89 -7.47 -2.40
CA ALA A 462 -1.55 -7.77 -1.88
C ALA A 462 -1.23 -6.96 -0.61
N TYR A 463 -1.62 -5.69 -0.59
CA TYR A 463 -1.50 -4.86 0.59
C TYR A 463 -2.32 -5.40 1.78
N LEU A 464 -3.50 -5.97 1.56
CA LEU A 464 -4.30 -6.58 2.64
C LEU A 464 -3.69 -7.91 3.13
N CYS A 465 -3.15 -8.72 2.21
CA CYS A 465 -2.74 -10.11 2.48
C CYS A 465 -1.31 -10.26 3.02
N HIS A 466 -0.38 -9.33 2.71
CA HIS A 466 1.05 -9.55 2.99
C HIS A 466 1.39 -9.76 4.47
N TYR A 467 0.68 -9.08 5.37
CA TYR A 467 0.93 -9.19 6.80
C TYR A 467 0.52 -10.55 7.38
N VAL A 468 -0.38 -11.30 6.71
CA VAL A 468 -0.75 -12.65 7.11
C VAL A 468 0.48 -13.55 7.16
N PHE A 469 1.30 -13.52 6.10
CA PHE A 469 2.52 -14.34 6.04
C PHE A 469 3.59 -13.86 7.00
N LEU A 470 3.78 -12.55 7.15
CA LEU A 470 4.74 -11.97 8.07
C LEU A 470 4.45 -12.33 9.54
N LEU A 471 3.19 -12.22 9.95
CA LEU A 471 2.77 -12.62 11.30
C LEU A 471 2.86 -14.14 11.49
N SER A 472 2.56 -14.91 10.44
CA SER A 472 2.69 -16.37 10.50
C SER A 472 4.16 -16.77 10.66
N ASP A 473 5.07 -16.18 9.88
CA ASP A 473 6.51 -16.47 9.98
C ASP A 473 7.03 -16.16 11.39
N SER A 474 6.67 -15.00 11.96
CA SER A 474 7.10 -14.61 13.30
C SER A 474 6.46 -15.47 14.39
N GLY A 475 5.20 -15.88 14.24
CA GLY A 475 4.44 -16.66 15.23
C GLY A 475 4.78 -18.15 15.25
N LEU A 476 5.14 -18.73 14.10
CA LEU A 476 5.43 -20.17 13.96
C LEU A 476 6.86 -20.56 14.38
N VAL A 477 7.72 -19.58 14.64
CA VAL A 477 9.13 -19.83 15.01
C VAL A 477 9.21 -20.71 16.25
N ARG A 478 9.93 -21.83 16.15
CA ARG A 478 10.16 -22.79 17.24
C ARG A 478 11.63 -22.93 17.63
N THR A 479 12.53 -22.47 16.77
CA THR A 479 13.98 -22.50 16.98
C THR A 479 14.58 -21.15 16.65
N THR A 480 15.64 -20.79 17.32
CA THR A 480 16.38 -19.56 17.02
C THR A 480 17.01 -19.63 15.63
N GLY A 481 16.82 -18.57 14.85
CA GLY A 481 17.44 -18.43 13.54
C GLY A 481 18.68 -17.54 13.57
N MET A 482 19.32 -17.39 12.40
CA MET A 482 20.37 -16.40 12.18
C MET A 482 19.84 -15.29 11.28
N LEU A 483 20.09 -14.05 11.64
CA LEU A 483 19.81 -12.90 10.80
C LEU A 483 20.95 -12.75 9.78
N THR A 484 20.65 -12.98 8.51
CA THR A 484 21.63 -12.84 7.42
C THR A 484 21.00 -12.12 6.24
N PRO A 485 21.76 -11.30 5.48
CA PRO A 485 21.24 -10.61 4.31
C PRO A 485 20.59 -11.56 3.29
N MET A 486 21.21 -12.71 3.03
CA MET A 486 20.65 -13.72 2.10
C MET A 486 19.40 -14.40 2.68
N GLY A 487 19.32 -14.59 4.00
CA GLY A 487 18.13 -15.09 4.69
C GLY A 487 16.94 -14.14 4.47
N ILE A 488 17.14 -12.84 4.67
CA ILE A 488 16.12 -11.80 4.46
C ILE A 488 15.65 -11.79 2.99
N VAL A 489 16.56 -11.85 2.03
CA VAL A 489 16.21 -11.89 0.60
C VAL A 489 15.38 -13.14 0.27
N ARG A 490 15.72 -14.29 0.83
CA ARG A 490 14.96 -15.54 0.64
C ARG A 490 13.57 -15.44 1.21
N SER A 491 13.43 -14.97 2.46
CA SER A 491 12.15 -14.74 3.11
C SER A 491 11.29 -13.73 2.32
N TYR A 492 11.91 -12.66 1.81
CA TYR A 492 11.22 -11.67 0.97
C TYR A 492 10.59 -12.30 -0.28
N PHE A 493 11.35 -13.07 -1.06
CA PHE A 493 10.80 -13.69 -2.27
C PHE A 493 9.72 -14.73 -1.94
N GLY A 494 9.90 -15.49 -0.86
CA GLY A 494 8.87 -16.40 -0.34
C GLY A 494 7.58 -15.66 0.00
N ASN A 495 7.68 -14.62 0.83
CA ASN A 495 6.55 -13.79 1.25
C ASN A 495 5.89 -13.06 0.07
N LEU A 496 6.68 -12.57 -0.89
CA LEU A 496 6.14 -11.93 -2.09
C LEU A 496 5.33 -12.93 -2.93
N CYS A 497 5.85 -14.12 -3.21
CA CYS A 497 5.14 -15.13 -3.99
C CYS A 497 3.85 -15.57 -3.32
N LEU A 498 3.89 -15.89 -2.03
CA LEU A 498 2.73 -16.29 -1.25
C LEU A 498 1.68 -15.17 -1.18
N THR A 499 2.14 -13.93 -0.95
CA THR A 499 1.27 -12.76 -0.96
C THR A 499 0.58 -12.57 -2.30
N MET A 500 1.30 -12.66 -3.42
CA MET A 500 0.71 -12.50 -4.75
C MET A 500 -0.28 -13.61 -5.07
N PHE A 501 -0.01 -14.84 -4.65
CA PHE A 501 -0.94 -15.97 -4.80
C PHE A 501 -2.23 -15.75 -4.00
N LEU A 502 -2.13 -15.47 -2.70
CA LEU A 502 -3.28 -15.20 -1.85
C LEU A 502 -4.07 -13.98 -2.34
N SER A 503 -3.38 -12.92 -2.77
CA SER A 503 -4.00 -11.71 -3.28
C SER A 503 -4.80 -11.94 -4.56
N ALA A 504 -4.38 -12.87 -5.42
CA ALA A 504 -5.15 -13.23 -6.60
C ALA A 504 -6.49 -13.90 -6.20
N ILE A 505 -6.45 -14.84 -5.27
CA ILE A 505 -7.67 -15.48 -4.72
C ILE A 505 -8.56 -14.43 -4.05
N TRP A 506 -7.97 -13.57 -3.22
CA TRP A 506 -8.69 -12.52 -2.47
C TRP A 506 -9.35 -11.51 -3.40
N SER A 507 -8.62 -11.04 -4.42
CA SER A 507 -9.12 -10.09 -5.40
C SER A 507 -10.28 -10.65 -6.22
N LEU A 508 -10.16 -11.90 -6.69
CA LEU A 508 -11.21 -12.57 -7.45
C LEU A 508 -12.47 -12.79 -6.63
N SER A 509 -12.32 -13.07 -5.31
CA SER A 509 -13.43 -13.38 -4.42
C SER A 509 -14.14 -12.13 -3.89
N PHE A 510 -13.38 -11.12 -3.47
CA PHE A 510 -13.92 -10.03 -2.63
C PHE A 510 -13.67 -8.62 -3.17
N GLU A 511 -12.76 -8.39 -4.13
CA GLU A 511 -12.48 -7.06 -4.68
C GLU A 511 -13.18 -6.86 -6.03
N MET A 512 -12.88 -7.70 -7.02
CA MET A 512 -13.37 -7.55 -8.40
C MET A 512 -14.90 -7.64 -8.53
N PRO A 513 -15.60 -8.52 -7.78
CA PRO A 513 -17.06 -8.57 -7.82
C PRO A 513 -17.70 -7.24 -7.45
N PHE A 514 -17.26 -6.65 -6.34
CA PHE A 514 -17.82 -5.38 -5.85
C PHE A 514 -17.44 -4.20 -6.75
N MET A 515 -16.26 -4.19 -7.37
CA MET A 515 -15.92 -3.22 -8.41
C MET A 515 -16.84 -3.32 -9.64
N THR A 516 -17.27 -4.52 -10.00
CA THR A 516 -18.19 -4.73 -11.12
C THR A 516 -19.60 -4.27 -10.77
N ILE A 517 -20.07 -4.55 -9.55
CA ILE A 517 -21.35 -4.10 -9.03
C ILE A 517 -21.40 -2.57 -8.99
N ASP A 518 -20.38 -1.94 -8.43
CA ASP A 518 -20.26 -0.49 -8.32
C ASP A 518 -20.32 0.21 -9.69
N ARG A 519 -19.55 -0.26 -10.68
CA ARG A 519 -19.61 0.25 -12.07
C ARG A 519 -21.00 0.12 -12.67
N THR A 520 -21.69 -0.97 -12.40
CA THR A 520 -23.03 -1.23 -12.93
C THR A 520 -24.07 -0.30 -12.31
N LEU A 521 -23.96 -0.05 -10.99
CA LEU A 521 -24.84 0.89 -10.28
C LEU A 521 -24.67 2.32 -10.79
N ILE A 522 -23.43 2.77 -11.00
CA ILE A 522 -23.13 4.08 -11.57
C ILE A 522 -23.70 4.22 -12.99
N SER A 523 -23.53 3.19 -13.83
CA SER A 523 -24.07 3.19 -15.20
C SER A 523 -25.58 3.31 -15.23
N ARG A 524 -26.29 2.58 -14.35
CA ARG A 524 -27.75 2.68 -14.23
C ARG A 524 -28.23 4.05 -13.75
N ARG A 525 -27.55 4.66 -12.78
CA ARG A 525 -27.86 6.01 -12.30
C ARG A 525 -27.74 7.06 -13.41
N LYS A 526 -26.73 6.95 -14.27
CA LYS A 526 -26.55 7.83 -15.44
C LYS A 526 -27.64 7.64 -16.50
N GLN A 527 -28.10 6.43 -16.73
CA GLN A 527 -29.23 6.18 -17.65
C GLN A 527 -30.53 6.75 -17.12
N GLN A 528 -30.83 6.64 -15.84
CA GLN A 528 -32.03 7.21 -15.22
C GLN A 528 -32.03 8.74 -15.22
N SER A 529 -30.88 9.38 -14.99
CA SER A 529 -30.78 10.86 -15.07
C SER A 529 -30.85 11.40 -16.50
N GLY A 530 -30.48 10.62 -17.49
CA GLY A 530 -30.64 10.97 -18.92
C GLY A 530 -32.07 10.84 -19.45
N LEU A 531 -32.90 9.99 -18.84
CA LEU A 531 -34.31 9.83 -19.25
C LEU A 531 -35.23 11.02 -18.81
N THR A 532 -34.77 11.80 -17.82
CA THR A 532 -35.55 12.97 -17.32
C THR A 532 -35.28 14.24 -18.12
N THR A 533 -34.47 14.23 -19.16
CA THR A 533 -34.15 15.41 -20.01
C THR A 533 -34.47 15.18 -21.48
N GLN A 534 -35.57 14.52 -21.82
CA GLN A 534 -36.15 14.71 -23.16
C GLN A 534 -37.00 15.99 -23.13
N PRO A 535 -36.71 16.99 -23.98
CA PRO A 535 -37.59 18.12 -24.14
C PRO A 535 -38.94 17.64 -24.71
N SER A 536 -40.02 17.95 -24.05
CA SER A 536 -41.38 17.84 -24.58
C SER A 536 -41.39 18.50 -25.97
N GLN A 537 -41.43 17.70 -27.04
CA GLN A 537 -41.80 18.20 -28.34
C GLN A 537 -43.26 18.65 -28.27
N GLY A 538 -43.46 19.95 -28.33
CA GLY A 538 -44.75 20.58 -28.44
C GLY A 538 -45.49 20.03 -29.65
N LYS A 539 -46.68 19.45 -29.41
CA LYS A 539 -47.63 19.17 -30.44
C LYS A 539 -48.04 20.50 -31.07
N LEU A 540 -47.62 20.76 -32.28
CA LEU A 540 -48.29 21.76 -33.12
C LEU A 540 -49.41 21.05 -33.91
N PHE A 541 -50.62 21.49 -33.70
CA PHE A 541 -51.81 21.16 -34.47
C PHE A 541 -51.69 21.68 -35.91
N GLY A 542 -52.12 20.88 -36.88
CA GLY A 542 -52.31 21.33 -38.27
C GLY A 542 -52.69 20.16 -39.20
N SER A 543 -53.92 19.86 -39.26
CA SER A 543 -54.94 19.47 -40.23
C SER A 543 -54.53 18.93 -41.61
N THR A 544 -55.24 17.81 -41.96
CA THR A 544 -55.85 17.43 -43.27
C THR A 544 -54.88 17.05 -44.41
N ASP A 545 -54.96 15.95 -45.08
CA ASP A 545 -55.98 15.23 -45.82
C ASP A 545 -55.38 14.07 -46.63
N SER A 546 -56.11 13.00 -46.71
CA SER A 546 -56.32 12.02 -47.79
C SER A 546 -55.12 11.45 -48.60
N GLY A 547 -55.12 10.13 -48.67
CA GLY A 547 -55.00 9.45 -49.97
C GLY A 547 -54.03 8.27 -50.05
N LYS A 548 -54.59 7.09 -49.87
CA LYS A 548 -54.43 5.86 -50.72
C LYS A 548 -53.04 5.30 -51.09
N ASP A 549 -52.90 4.06 -50.68
CA ASP A 549 -52.63 2.90 -51.46
C ASP A 549 -51.17 2.47 -51.84
N MET A 550 -50.92 1.25 -51.45
CA MET A 550 -50.46 0.12 -52.25
C MET A 550 -48.95 -0.24 -52.28
N TYR A 551 -48.72 -1.37 -51.65
CA TYR A 551 -47.86 -2.52 -52.07
C TYR A 551 -46.46 -2.27 -52.70
N ARG A 552 -45.42 -2.80 -52.12
CA ARG A 552 -44.65 -3.96 -52.64
C ARG A 552 -43.16 -3.95 -52.16
N SER A 553 -42.84 -5.04 -51.50
CA SER A 553 -41.59 -5.81 -51.52
C SER A 553 -40.38 -5.18 -52.24
N THR A 554 -39.22 -5.17 -51.61
CA THR A 554 -38.10 -6.06 -51.95
C THR A 554 -36.90 -5.76 -51.05
N GLU A 555 -36.19 -6.83 -50.77
CA GLU A 555 -34.86 -6.98 -50.17
C GLU A 555 -33.77 -6.13 -50.85
N GLU A 556 -32.61 -6.09 -50.15
CA GLU A 556 -31.31 -5.55 -50.54
C GLU A 556 -31.11 -4.07 -50.22
N THR A 557 -30.30 -3.76 -49.22
CA THR A 557 -28.86 -3.74 -49.26
C THR A 557 -28.31 -3.34 -47.89
N SER A 558 -27.76 -4.30 -47.22
CA SER A 558 -26.83 -4.13 -46.12
C SER A 558 -25.46 -4.00 -46.73
N SER A 559 -24.88 -2.83 -46.77
CA SER A 559 -23.44 -2.56 -46.84
C SER A 559 -23.26 -1.10 -47.23
N THR A 560 -23.01 -0.22 -46.32
CA THR A 560 -22.24 1.00 -46.45
C THR A 560 -22.55 1.95 -45.30
N ILE A 561 -22.14 1.64 -44.10
CA ILE A 561 -21.83 2.62 -43.03
C ILE A 561 -20.81 1.97 -42.09
N SER A 562 -19.57 1.81 -42.59
CA SER A 562 -18.40 1.52 -41.75
C SER A 562 -17.10 2.09 -42.33
N GLN A 563 -17.18 3.17 -43.06
CA GLN A 563 -15.99 3.89 -43.52
C GLN A 563 -16.29 5.39 -43.52
N THR A 564 -16.23 6.03 -42.39
CA THR A 564 -15.98 7.48 -42.21
C THR A 564 -15.84 7.77 -40.73
N TYR A 565 -14.77 7.28 -40.10
CA TYR A 565 -14.30 7.76 -38.78
C TYR A 565 -12.87 7.33 -38.52
N ASN A 566 -12.01 7.52 -39.48
CA ASN A 566 -10.56 7.24 -39.33
C ASN A 566 -9.71 8.19 -40.20
N ASP A 567 -9.95 9.44 -40.16
CA ASP A 567 -8.96 10.44 -40.61
C ASP A 567 -9.37 11.75 -39.95
N ASP A 568 -8.72 12.10 -38.86
CA ASP A 568 -8.49 13.46 -38.40
C ASP A 568 -7.94 13.44 -36.96
N ILE A 569 -6.70 13.03 -36.80
CA ILE A 569 -5.83 13.48 -35.68
C ILE A 569 -4.38 13.51 -36.24
N GLN A 570 -4.08 14.51 -37.04
CA GLN A 570 -2.71 14.94 -37.25
C GLN A 570 -2.41 16.13 -36.33
N GLY A 571 -1.37 15.94 -35.54
CA GLY A 571 -0.46 16.85 -34.89
C GLY A 571 -0.89 18.28 -34.59
N LYS A 572 -1.31 18.52 -33.36
CA LYS A 572 -1.34 19.88 -32.79
C LYS A 572 -0.03 20.13 -32.05
N SER A 573 0.74 21.13 -32.51
CA SER A 573 1.90 21.63 -31.77
C SER A 573 1.46 22.80 -30.87
N CYS A 574 1.89 22.82 -29.63
CA CYS A 574 1.77 24.00 -28.77
C CYS A 574 3.06 24.79 -28.89
N ASP A 575 3.02 25.92 -29.55
CA ASP A 575 4.14 26.87 -29.61
C ASP A 575 4.12 27.82 -28.41
N ASP A 576 5.32 28.28 -28.07
CA ASP A 576 5.67 29.00 -26.87
C ASP A 576 4.84 30.25 -26.58
N SER A 577 4.67 30.47 -25.29
CA SER A 577 4.02 31.59 -24.64
C SER A 577 4.45 32.98 -25.18
N VAL A 578 3.48 33.77 -25.55
CA VAL A 578 3.65 35.23 -25.66
C VAL A 578 3.48 35.81 -24.24
N TYR A 579 4.54 36.35 -23.71
CA TYR A 579 4.51 37.13 -22.47
C TYR A 579 3.82 38.47 -22.74
N ASN A 580 2.62 38.66 -22.23
CA ASN A 580 2.04 39.96 -22.05
C ASN A 580 2.41 40.49 -20.65
N SER A 581 2.68 41.77 -20.57
CA SER A 581 3.16 42.53 -19.41
C SER A 581 2.27 42.52 -18.17
N ALA A 582 1.40 41.53 -18.01
CA ALA A 582 0.52 41.29 -16.86
C ALA A 582 0.71 39.89 -16.21
N GLY A 583 1.71 39.11 -16.56
CA GLY A 583 2.08 37.90 -15.85
C GLY A 583 1.17 36.68 -16.09
N ASP A 584 0.27 36.71 -17.06
CA ASP A 584 -0.60 35.57 -17.38
C ASP A 584 -0.03 34.70 -18.47
N ILE A 585 0.22 33.43 -18.21
CA ILE A 585 0.62 32.44 -19.21
C ILE A 585 -0.63 31.95 -19.93
N SER A 586 -0.85 32.42 -21.16
CA SER A 586 -1.91 31.90 -22.03
C SER A 586 -1.34 30.93 -23.07
N TYR A 587 -1.90 29.72 -23.12
CA TYR A 587 -1.57 28.74 -24.16
C TYR A 587 -2.54 28.94 -25.34
N HIS A 588 -2.04 29.36 -26.50
CA HIS A 588 -2.78 29.34 -27.75
C HIS A 588 -2.44 28.06 -28.52
N CYS A 589 -3.46 27.32 -28.95
CA CYS A 589 -3.35 26.27 -29.95
C CYS A 589 -3.84 26.82 -31.30
N GLU A 590 -2.95 27.05 -32.26
CA GLU A 590 -3.32 27.32 -33.62
C GLU A 590 -3.22 26.06 -34.47
N ILE A 591 -4.23 25.89 -35.36
CA ILE A 591 -4.29 24.79 -36.31
C ILE A 591 -3.65 25.30 -37.59
N HIS A 592 -2.50 24.74 -37.98
CA HIS A 592 -1.95 24.91 -39.31
C HIS A 592 -2.35 23.75 -40.20
N GLU A 593 -3.15 24.02 -41.20
CA GLU A 593 -3.35 23.14 -42.35
C GLU A 593 -2.17 23.28 -43.31
N SER A 594 -1.44 22.19 -43.56
CA SER A 594 -0.42 22.15 -44.63
C SER A 594 -0.94 21.30 -45.78
N GLU A 595 -1.24 21.96 -46.87
CA GLU A 595 -1.36 21.35 -48.20
C GLU A 595 0.01 21.01 -48.76
N ASN A 596 0.44 19.75 -48.76
CA ASN A 596 1.36 19.22 -49.78
C ASN A 596 1.39 17.68 -49.82
N PRO A 597 1.16 17.04 -50.97
CA PRO A 597 0.94 15.57 -51.08
C PRO A 597 2.20 14.80 -51.50
N GLN A 598 3.39 15.01 -50.98
CA GLN A 598 4.61 14.31 -51.43
C GLN A 598 5.45 13.59 -50.36
N ASP A 599 4.97 13.40 -49.13
CA ASP A 599 5.78 12.75 -48.06
C ASP A 599 5.23 11.40 -47.58
N ILE A 600 4.53 10.62 -48.44
CA ILE A 600 3.90 9.34 -48.01
C ILE A 600 4.81 8.09 -48.15
N ASP A 601 5.99 8.19 -48.79
CA ASP A 601 6.81 7.01 -49.12
C ASP A 601 7.97 6.67 -48.16
N SER A 602 8.20 7.44 -47.11
CA SER A 602 9.32 7.20 -46.18
C SER A 602 8.95 6.36 -44.92
N CYS A 603 7.68 6.17 -44.63
CA CYS A 603 7.25 5.48 -43.40
C CYS A 603 6.95 3.95 -43.57
N ARG A 604 7.03 3.42 -44.79
CA ARG A 604 6.73 2.02 -45.08
C ARG A 604 7.92 1.04 -44.99
N LYS A 605 9.15 1.54 -44.82
CA LYS A 605 10.35 0.69 -44.79
C LYS A 605 10.86 0.26 -43.40
N THR A 606 10.27 0.71 -42.33
CA THR A 606 10.74 0.37 -40.96
C THR A 606 9.96 -0.79 -40.28
N ASP A 607 8.85 -1.24 -40.84
CA ASP A 607 8.06 -2.35 -40.24
C ASP A 607 8.44 -3.74 -40.73
N GLU A 608 9.26 -3.88 -41.76
CA GLU A 608 9.67 -5.18 -42.30
C GLU A 608 10.97 -5.74 -41.70
N GLU A 609 11.79 -4.92 -41.02
CA GLU A 609 13.04 -5.37 -40.42
C GLU A 609 12.89 -5.91 -38.97
N GLN A 610 11.73 -5.74 -38.34
CA GLN A 610 11.48 -6.20 -36.97
C GLN A 610 10.84 -7.59 -36.88
N ARG A 611 10.62 -8.29 -37.99
CA ARG A 611 10.03 -9.65 -38.04
C ARG A 611 11.00 -10.80 -38.19
N ARG A 612 12.32 -10.59 -38.14
CA ARG A 612 13.33 -11.66 -38.42
C ARG A 612 14.16 -12.16 -37.25
N TYR A 613 13.83 -11.88 -36.00
CA TYR A 613 14.54 -12.49 -34.87
C TYR A 613 13.56 -13.09 -33.85
N ASN A 614 12.99 -14.23 -34.19
CA ASN A 614 12.45 -15.20 -33.23
C ASN A 614 12.61 -16.59 -33.81
N HIS A 615 13.71 -17.24 -33.50
CA HIS A 615 13.81 -18.70 -33.51
C HIS A 615 14.77 -19.20 -32.42
N ILE A 616 14.16 -19.90 -31.47
CA ILE A 616 14.49 -21.24 -30.93
C ILE A 616 15.82 -21.42 -30.22
N TYR A 617 15.75 -21.88 -28.96
CA TYR A 617 16.35 -23.15 -28.55
C TYR A 617 15.64 -23.73 -27.31
N VAL A 618 15.00 -24.89 -27.54
CA VAL A 618 14.58 -25.88 -26.54
C VAL A 618 15.75 -26.82 -26.36
N ILE A 619 16.20 -27.06 -25.13
CA ILE A 619 16.99 -28.24 -24.80
C ILE A 619 16.32 -28.95 -23.62
N SER A 620 15.80 -30.14 -23.92
CA SER A 620 15.39 -31.17 -22.99
C SER A 620 16.63 -31.94 -22.53
N SER A 621 16.68 -32.35 -21.28
CA SER A 621 17.20 -33.68 -20.92
C SER A 621 16.68 -34.10 -19.55
N ALA A 622 16.00 -35.21 -19.58
CA ALA A 622 15.64 -36.05 -18.46
C ALA A 622 16.88 -36.77 -17.93
N GLU A 623 16.87 -37.15 -16.66
CA GLU A 623 17.12 -38.49 -16.18
C GLU A 623 16.93 -38.61 -14.68
N HIS A 624 16.08 -39.56 -14.29
CA HIS A 624 15.98 -40.12 -12.94
C HIS A 624 17.12 -41.10 -12.67
N PRO A 625 17.48 -41.37 -11.41
CA PRO A 625 17.30 -42.74 -10.94
C PRO A 625 16.58 -42.88 -9.58
N LYS A 626 16.00 -44.06 -9.47
CA LYS A 626 15.30 -44.64 -8.33
C LYS A 626 16.26 -45.16 -7.27
N ASP A 627 15.66 -45.38 -6.08
CA ASP A 627 15.90 -46.38 -5.03
C ASP A 627 16.66 -45.92 -3.78
N ALA A 628 15.97 -45.93 -2.66
CA ALA A 628 16.09 -46.90 -1.57
C ALA A 628 15.42 -46.40 -0.26
N SER A 629 14.38 -47.11 0.11
CA SER A 629 13.94 -47.61 1.42
C SER A 629 14.51 -47.03 2.74
N GLY A 630 13.61 -46.64 3.61
CA GLY A 630 13.69 -46.91 5.05
C GLY A 630 14.22 -45.78 5.92
N TRP A 631 13.29 -44.97 6.44
CA TRP A 631 13.47 -44.31 7.74
C TRP A 631 12.13 -44.20 8.46
N SER A 632 12.11 -44.79 9.65
CA SER A 632 11.05 -44.71 10.65
C SER A 632 10.75 -43.29 11.05
N THR A 633 9.45 -42.96 11.15
CA THR A 633 8.92 -41.69 11.68
C THR A 633 9.45 -41.43 13.10
N PRO A 634 10.08 -40.27 13.36
CA PRO A 634 10.34 -39.84 14.72
C PRO A 634 9.01 -39.35 15.34
N GLN A 635 8.72 -39.80 16.53
CA GLN A 635 7.63 -39.28 17.34
C GLN A 635 7.84 -37.77 17.57
N VAL A 636 6.79 -37.01 17.31
CA VAL A 636 6.72 -35.56 17.55
C VAL A 636 6.90 -35.28 19.04
N PRO A 637 7.86 -34.47 19.48
CA PRO A 637 8.01 -34.09 20.89
C PRO A 637 6.81 -33.24 21.33
N LYS A 638 6.39 -33.44 22.57
CA LYS A 638 5.32 -32.67 23.24
C LYS A 638 5.68 -31.17 23.26
N PRO A 639 4.72 -30.27 23.13
CA PRO A 639 4.98 -28.82 23.07
C PRO A 639 5.58 -28.29 24.39
N CYS A 640 6.52 -27.37 24.23
CA CYS A 640 7.30 -26.74 25.30
C CYS A 640 6.76 -25.36 25.65
N GLY A 641 6.92 -24.94 26.91
CA GLY A 641 6.67 -23.57 27.34
C GLY A 641 7.67 -22.55 26.78
N HIS A 642 7.27 -21.30 26.68
CA HIS A 642 8.12 -20.19 26.27
C HIS A 642 8.66 -19.46 27.51
N ILE A 643 9.93 -19.15 27.48
CA ILE A 643 10.65 -18.45 28.57
C ILE A 643 11.47 -17.34 27.94
N ASP A 644 11.29 -16.12 28.44
CA ASP A 644 12.07 -14.96 28.01
C ASP A 644 13.28 -14.79 28.95
N ILE A 645 14.47 -14.71 28.34
CA ILE A 645 15.73 -14.42 29.04
C ILE A 645 16.28 -13.12 28.47
N THR A 646 16.49 -12.14 29.34
CA THR A 646 17.09 -10.86 28.97
C THR A 646 18.54 -10.83 29.45
N LEU A 647 19.48 -10.60 28.53
CA LEU A 647 20.90 -10.42 28.82
C LEU A 647 21.21 -8.93 28.93
N HIS A 648 21.73 -8.52 30.06
CA HIS A 648 22.27 -7.18 30.29
C HIS A 648 23.80 -7.25 30.24
N GLU A 649 24.40 -6.61 29.23
CA GLU A 649 25.86 -6.41 29.19
C GLU A 649 26.20 -5.03 29.74
N ASN A 650 26.90 -4.98 30.88
CA ASN A 650 27.53 -3.76 31.39
C ASN A 650 28.95 -3.69 30.79
N LEU A 651 29.13 -2.87 29.79
CA LEU A 651 30.43 -2.53 29.23
C LEU A 651 31.09 -1.46 30.13
N ASP A 652 31.95 -1.87 31.06
CA ASP A 652 32.85 -0.97 31.75
C ASP A 652 34.01 -0.59 30.84
N GLU A 653 34.05 0.65 30.37
CA GLU A 653 35.24 1.29 29.84
C GLU A 653 36.22 1.65 30.96
N ASN A 654 37.21 0.83 31.14
CA ASN A 654 38.40 1.24 31.88
C ASN A 654 39.65 0.86 31.12
N LEU A 655 40.13 1.74 30.27
CA LEU A 655 41.54 1.87 29.87
C LEU A 655 41.76 3.24 29.25
N ASN A 656 42.03 4.24 30.10
CA ASN A 656 43.16 5.15 29.95
C ASN A 656 43.13 6.23 31.07
N LYS A 657 43.96 5.98 32.07
CA LYS A 657 44.38 7.04 32.96
C LYS A 657 45.51 7.80 32.26
N GLU A 658 45.31 9.09 32.07
CA GLU A 658 46.26 10.12 32.48
C GLU A 658 45.75 11.50 32.08
N SER A 659 45.75 12.31 33.13
CA SER A 659 45.83 13.77 33.23
C SER A 659 44.58 14.64 33.31
N ARG A 660 44.41 15.06 34.56
CA ARG A 660 44.12 16.43 35.09
C ARG A 660 42.74 17.03 34.98
N ASN A 661 42.18 17.03 36.21
CA ASN A 661 41.68 18.19 37.00
C ASN A 661 40.46 18.99 36.56
N GLN A 662 39.55 18.92 37.51
CA GLN A 662 38.67 19.96 38.09
C GLN A 662 37.26 20.11 37.54
N SER A 663 36.39 19.73 38.46
CA SER A 663 35.16 20.37 38.96
C SER A 663 33.95 20.39 37.99
N GLU A 664 32.97 19.67 38.28
CA GLU A 664 31.77 19.99 39.03
C GLU A 664 30.75 18.85 38.91
N LYS A 665 30.12 18.58 40.03
CA LYS A 665 29.11 17.57 40.21
C LYS A 665 27.82 17.99 39.51
N GLU A 666 27.27 17.14 38.68
CA GLU A 666 25.82 16.94 38.62
C GLU A 666 25.53 15.49 38.22
N ASN A 667 24.74 14.83 39.06
CA ASN A 667 24.30 13.47 38.92
C ASN A 667 23.33 13.35 37.75
N TYR A 668 23.68 12.57 36.75
CA TYR A 668 22.71 11.91 35.87
C TYR A 668 23.08 10.44 35.77
N SER A 669 22.23 9.62 36.38
CA SER A 669 22.19 8.16 36.22
C SER A 669 21.80 7.84 34.80
N LEU A 670 22.70 7.24 34.01
CA LEU A 670 22.42 6.66 32.73
C LEU A 670 22.01 5.20 32.95
N ASP A 671 20.70 4.95 32.95
CA ASP A 671 20.15 3.62 32.79
C ASP A 671 20.12 3.26 31.31
N ASN A 672 21.10 2.48 30.87
CA ASN A 672 21.11 1.82 29.57
C ASN A 672 20.43 0.45 29.70
N THR A 673 19.13 0.41 29.52
CA THR A 673 18.40 -0.85 29.37
C THR A 673 17.77 -0.93 27.98
N ASN A 674 18.36 -1.74 27.11
CA ASN A 674 17.75 -2.16 25.85
C ASN A 674 16.71 -3.24 26.13
N THR A 675 15.50 -2.85 26.49
CA THR A 675 14.38 -3.78 26.66
C THR A 675 13.30 -3.46 25.64
N TYR A 676 13.11 -4.34 24.67
CA TYR A 676 11.98 -4.26 23.74
C TYR A 676 10.73 -4.80 24.43
N LEU A 677 10.10 -4.01 25.29
CA LEU A 677 8.80 -4.28 25.87
C LEU A 677 7.86 -3.11 25.55
N ILE A 678 6.80 -3.41 24.82
CA ILE A 678 5.64 -2.53 24.75
C ILE A 678 4.95 -2.66 26.12
N ARG A 679 5.11 -1.65 26.98
CA ARG A 679 4.42 -1.57 28.26
C ARG A 679 3.06 -0.96 28.03
N GLU A 680 2.01 -1.68 28.35
CA GLU A 680 0.67 -1.14 28.51
C GLU A 680 0.60 -0.39 29.85
N ASP A 681 0.50 0.93 29.82
CA ASP A 681 0.01 1.72 30.94
C ASP A 681 -1.50 1.86 30.81
N SER A 682 -2.23 0.99 31.51
CA SER A 682 -3.64 1.17 31.79
C SER A 682 -3.78 1.86 33.15
N ASN A 683 -3.93 3.17 33.15
CA ASN A 683 -4.47 3.93 34.28
C ASN A 683 -5.71 4.68 33.82
N GLU A 684 -6.87 4.09 34.02
CA GLU A 684 -8.11 4.82 34.23
C GLU A 684 -8.65 4.44 35.60
N ILE A 685 -8.63 5.42 36.48
CA ILE A 685 -9.20 5.41 37.82
C ILE A 685 -10.69 5.71 37.67
N CYS A 686 -11.54 4.79 38.10
CA CYS A 686 -12.95 5.03 38.40
C CYS A 686 -13.13 4.97 39.91
N PRO A 687 -13.77 5.95 40.57
CA PRO A 687 -13.89 5.96 42.01
C PRO A 687 -15.18 5.25 42.50
N THR A 688 -15.05 4.24 43.34
CA THR A 688 -16.03 3.97 44.39
C THR A 688 -15.42 3.14 45.51
N ASP A 689 -15.32 3.77 46.62
CA ASP A 689 -15.47 3.35 48.04
C ASP A 689 -15.25 1.91 48.48
N LYS A 690 -14.46 1.87 49.56
CA LYS A 690 -14.35 0.94 50.68
C LYS A 690 -13.22 -0.09 50.71
N GLY A 691 -12.21 0.33 51.39
CA GLY A 691 -11.40 -0.32 52.42
C GLY A 691 -11.10 -1.82 52.30
N TYR A 692 -9.84 -2.10 51.97
CA TYR A 692 -9.07 -3.12 52.71
C TYR A 692 -7.58 -2.92 52.39
N ASN A 693 -6.76 -2.94 53.45
CA ASN A 693 -5.32 -2.88 53.41
C ASN A 693 -4.73 -4.06 52.66
N GLY A 694 -3.90 -3.79 51.67
CA GLY A 694 -3.10 -4.79 50.99
C GLY A 694 -2.00 -4.12 50.20
N THR A 695 -0.80 -4.31 50.61
CA THR A 695 0.45 -3.78 50.08
C THR A 695 0.59 -4.05 48.59
N VAL A 696 0.66 -3.02 47.79
CA VAL A 696 0.97 -3.10 46.36
C VAL A 696 2.48 -3.12 46.21
N ILE A 697 3.03 -4.19 45.68
CA ILE A 697 4.37 -4.27 45.16
C ILE A 697 4.24 -4.04 43.65
N ASN A 698 4.74 -2.89 43.21
CA ASN A 698 4.96 -2.60 41.80
C ASN A 698 6.14 -3.44 41.28
N SER A 699 5.93 -4.13 40.21
CA SER A 699 7.00 -4.64 39.35
C SER A 699 6.66 -4.27 37.90
#